data_bc3d95f34cacdb1dea2d4ba32914c426
#
_entry.id   bc3d95f34cacdb1dea2d4ba32914c426
#
_cell.length_a   1.000
_cell.length_b   1.000
_cell.length_c   1.000
_cell.angle_alpha   90.00
_cell.angle_beta   90.00
_cell.angle_gamma   90.00
#
_symmetry.space_group_name_H-M   'P 1'
#
loop_
_entity.id
_entity.type
_entity.pdbx_description
1 polymer ?
#
loop_
_entity_poly.entity_id
_entity_poly.type
_entity_poly.pdbx_seq_one_letter_code
_entity_poly.pdbx_strand_id
1 'polypeptide(L)'
;MASTTAQVSGRDQDVDPWLDTSLPARERARLLTHALTLDEKVAQLGSVWCTDAADDFAPTLEGGPRAAADVTDGLGQLTRVFGSEPVSVPEGVRRLRELQQRVMASQRLGIPAIAHEECLTGLAAYGATALPTPLAWAATFDEALVEQMARAIGEDMRAIGVHQGLAPVVDVVKDYRWGRVEETLGEDPYLVAQLGSAYVAGLEGAGIIATLKHFAGYAASRGARNHAPVSMGPRELADTVLPPFETAVRLGGARSVMTSYADVDGVPGTANAELLGRILRDSWGFEGTVVADYWAIPFLATMHHVAADVPTAGALALRAGVDVELPQTAGYASLAALVRDGLVDEADVDRAVERHLRQKIEAGLLDGGPVVPAGAEHVDLDSPRNRAISSQLAAESVVLLRNEEVLPIAPATKVALLGPAAAQFRSLVGCYAFPNHVLAKHPGHELGIAIPTLLDAAIDELGPDHVRYAQGCGLLDDDRSGIGEATTLARESDVAVVVVGDVAGLFGDGTSGEGCDAPDLRLPGGQHDLVMAVLATGVPTVVVVLSGRPYALGGYEAARGIVQAFFPGADGAAAVTGLLSGRVRPTGRLPVQIPRHPWASTTYLQPALGGFNPGISTLDARPLYPFGYGLTDGAIVYEAIEAPDEVVVDGTAEVDVTVRNGGRETVEVVQLYASFPTSPVVRPTVQLVGFARLPVPAGATRTVRFRLEAARLAATGVDGLLALEPGVVVLSSGPSAADLPLTAPVRIVGSRRVLPRRSLRTPSSLVPEEPAAVEAVEPA
;
A
#
# COMPACT_ATOMS: atom_id res chain seq x y z
N MET A 1 22.68 64.83 -47.20
CA MET A 1 22.81 64.19 -45.90
C MET A 1 21.90 62.94 -45.97
N ALA A 2 22.51 61.82 -46.21
CA ALA A 2 21.81 60.51 -46.34
C ALA A 2 21.75 59.86 -44.98
N SER A 3 20.55 59.57 -44.49
CA SER A 3 20.25 58.80 -43.28
C SER A 3 20.27 57.31 -43.64
N THR A 4 21.25 56.60 -43.15
CA THR A 4 21.35 55.16 -43.28
C THR A 4 20.58 54.49 -42.13
N THR A 5 19.39 54.01 -42.40
CA THR A 5 18.65 53.12 -41.50
C THR A 5 19.26 51.74 -41.58
N ALA A 6 19.93 51.32 -40.51
CA ALA A 6 20.37 49.95 -40.33
C ALA A 6 19.13 49.07 -40.05
N GLN A 7 18.83 48.15 -40.97
CA GLN A 7 17.94 47.03 -40.74
C GLN A 7 18.57 46.08 -39.72
N VAL A 8 17.99 46.01 -38.53
CA VAL A 8 18.23 44.92 -37.58
C VAL A 8 17.50 43.70 -38.14
N SER A 9 18.27 42.77 -38.72
CA SER A 9 17.78 41.47 -39.12
C SER A 9 17.32 40.74 -37.86
N GLY A 10 16.00 40.53 -37.69
CA GLY A 10 15.46 39.63 -36.72
C GLY A 10 16.01 38.22 -37.02
N ARG A 11 16.81 37.68 -36.13
CA ARG A 11 16.95 36.24 -36.03
C ARG A 11 15.59 35.74 -35.57
N ASP A 12 14.91 34.96 -36.40
CA ASP A 12 13.93 33.98 -35.94
C ASP A 12 14.70 33.16 -34.89
N GLN A 13 14.29 33.28 -33.63
CA GLN A 13 14.75 32.34 -32.61
C GLN A 13 14.12 31.02 -33.01
N ASP A 14 14.89 30.11 -33.65
CA ASP A 14 14.51 28.71 -33.78
C ASP A 14 14.27 28.22 -32.36
N VAL A 15 12.99 28.11 -31.99
CA VAL A 15 12.59 27.49 -30.72
C VAL A 15 13.00 26.03 -30.81
N ASP A 16 13.73 25.56 -29.84
CA ASP A 16 14.15 24.15 -29.77
C ASP A 16 12.94 23.22 -29.96
N PRO A 17 12.97 22.31 -30.93
CA PRO A 17 11.75 21.57 -31.35
C PRO A 17 11.05 20.79 -30.21
N TRP A 18 11.82 20.36 -29.20
CA TRP A 18 11.25 19.64 -28.02
C TRP A 18 10.48 20.56 -27.06
N LEU A 19 10.57 21.87 -27.19
CA LEU A 19 9.81 22.86 -26.39
C LEU A 19 8.44 23.18 -27.01
N ASP A 20 8.16 22.71 -28.22
CA ASP A 20 6.85 22.88 -28.85
C ASP A 20 5.80 22.00 -28.16
N THR A 21 4.98 22.65 -27.30
CA THR A 21 3.92 21.97 -26.55
C THR A 21 2.75 21.46 -27.42
N SER A 22 2.72 21.80 -28.70
CA SER A 22 1.74 21.24 -29.65
C SER A 22 2.09 19.80 -30.07
N LEU A 23 3.36 19.40 -29.92
CA LEU A 23 3.81 18.06 -30.23
C LEU A 23 3.49 17.08 -29.07
N PRO A 24 3.16 15.80 -29.39
CA PRO A 24 3.01 14.77 -28.37
C PRO A 24 4.28 14.61 -27.50
N ALA A 25 4.11 14.33 -26.19
CA ALA A 25 5.23 14.16 -25.25
C ALA A 25 6.27 13.14 -25.74
N ARG A 26 5.83 12.05 -26.37
CA ARG A 26 6.71 11.03 -26.98
C ARG A 26 7.62 11.62 -28.08
N GLU A 27 7.08 12.47 -28.96
CA GLU A 27 7.86 13.08 -30.04
C GLU A 27 8.83 14.11 -29.48
N ARG A 28 8.41 14.91 -28.51
CA ARG A 28 9.27 15.88 -27.80
C ARG A 28 10.42 15.16 -27.11
N ALA A 29 10.16 14.03 -26.43
CA ALA A 29 11.18 13.22 -25.76
C ALA A 29 12.19 12.66 -26.76
N ARG A 30 11.74 12.14 -27.91
CA ARG A 30 12.60 11.64 -28.97
C ARG A 30 13.51 12.73 -29.54
N LEU A 31 12.97 13.91 -29.85
CA LEU A 31 13.73 15.05 -30.35
C LEU A 31 14.79 15.50 -29.33
N LEU A 32 14.43 15.55 -28.04
CA LEU A 32 15.35 15.91 -26.97
C LEU A 32 16.45 14.86 -26.78
N THR A 33 16.12 13.56 -26.81
CA THR A 33 17.13 12.47 -26.74
C THR A 33 18.16 12.59 -27.86
N HIS A 34 17.74 12.92 -29.08
CA HIS A 34 18.68 13.13 -30.21
C HIS A 34 19.55 14.39 -30.05
N ALA A 35 19.11 15.37 -29.29
CA ALA A 35 19.89 16.59 -29.03
C ALA A 35 20.95 16.42 -27.93
N LEU A 36 20.81 15.39 -27.07
CA LEU A 36 21.70 15.09 -25.97
C LEU A 36 22.99 14.37 -26.46
N THR A 37 24.14 14.71 -25.86
CA THR A 37 25.34 13.88 -25.93
C THR A 37 25.19 12.62 -25.11
N LEU A 38 26.06 11.62 -25.29
CA LEU A 38 26.04 10.39 -24.52
C LEU A 38 26.17 10.64 -23.02
N ASP A 39 27.03 11.53 -22.57
CA ASP A 39 27.22 11.88 -21.17
C ASP A 39 25.96 12.56 -20.60
N GLU A 40 25.36 13.50 -21.33
CA GLU A 40 24.07 14.12 -20.97
C GLU A 40 22.92 13.09 -20.90
N LYS A 41 22.88 12.12 -21.82
CA LYS A 41 21.91 11.01 -21.80
C LYS A 41 22.04 10.20 -20.52
N VAL A 42 23.25 9.75 -20.19
CA VAL A 42 23.52 8.96 -18.98
C VAL A 42 23.18 9.74 -17.72
N ALA A 43 23.47 11.03 -17.65
CA ALA A 43 23.13 11.88 -16.52
C ALA A 43 21.61 11.96 -16.26
N GLN A 44 20.77 11.86 -17.33
CA GLN A 44 19.30 11.81 -17.17
C GLN A 44 18.81 10.51 -16.52
N LEU A 45 19.60 9.45 -16.43
CA LEU A 45 19.22 8.16 -15.83
C LEU A 45 19.67 8.02 -14.38
N GLY A 46 20.39 8.99 -13.85
CA GLY A 46 20.91 9.01 -12.49
C GLY A 46 20.07 9.84 -11.53
N SER A 47 20.40 9.74 -10.26
CA SER A 47 19.79 10.50 -9.18
C SER A 47 20.84 10.96 -8.16
N VAL A 48 20.40 11.85 -7.26
CA VAL A 48 21.24 12.40 -6.20
C VAL A 48 20.46 12.53 -4.92
N TRP A 49 21.02 12.03 -3.83
CA TRP A 49 20.55 12.28 -2.48
C TRP A 49 21.32 13.47 -1.90
N CYS A 50 20.62 14.57 -1.67
CA CYS A 50 21.22 15.88 -1.40
C CYS A 50 21.38 16.21 0.10
N THR A 51 21.39 15.21 0.99
CA THR A 51 21.51 15.39 2.44
C THR A 51 22.65 14.54 3.01
N ASP A 52 23.16 14.93 4.17
CA ASP A 52 24.16 14.13 4.89
C ASP A 52 23.61 12.81 5.45
N ALA A 53 22.27 12.69 5.54
CA ALA A 53 21.58 11.49 5.98
C ALA A 53 21.71 10.28 5.02
N ALA A 54 22.22 10.46 3.81
CA ALA A 54 22.45 9.38 2.85
C ALA A 54 23.36 8.26 3.40
N ASP A 55 24.27 8.58 4.33
CA ASP A 55 25.25 7.64 4.87
C ASP A 55 24.66 6.60 5.82
N ASP A 56 23.53 6.90 6.49
CA ASP A 56 22.91 6.00 7.46
C ASP A 56 22.20 4.81 6.81
N PHE A 57 21.88 4.91 5.52
CA PHE A 57 21.16 3.90 4.75
C PHE A 57 22.02 3.08 3.77
N ALA A 58 23.32 3.39 3.64
CA ALA A 58 24.24 2.68 2.77
C ALA A 58 25.11 1.69 3.57
N PRO A 59 24.59 0.56 4.06
CA PRO A 59 25.28 -0.25 5.05
C PRO A 59 26.54 -0.97 4.55
N THR A 60 26.92 -0.88 3.26
CA THR A 60 28.00 -1.73 2.73
C THR A 60 28.73 -1.20 1.48
N LEU A 61 28.53 0.01 1.05
CA LEU A 61 29.34 0.57 -0.03
C LEU A 61 30.61 1.21 0.56
N GLU A 62 31.55 0.38 1.05
CA GLU A 62 32.89 0.84 1.42
C GLU A 62 33.52 1.56 0.22
N GLY A 63 33.75 2.88 0.34
CA GLY A 63 34.53 3.66 -0.61
C GLY A 63 33.76 4.43 -1.67
N GLY A 64 32.43 4.56 -1.57
CA GLY A 64 31.70 5.52 -2.40
C GLY A 64 32.03 6.95 -1.96
N PRO A 65 32.57 7.84 -2.82
CA PRO A 65 32.81 9.21 -2.41
C PRO A 65 31.48 9.91 -2.10
N ARG A 66 31.41 10.64 -1.00
CA ARG A 66 30.53 11.82 -0.87
C ARG A 66 30.95 12.82 -1.96
N ALA A 67 30.62 12.56 -3.20
CA ALA A 67 30.72 13.56 -4.23
C ALA A 67 29.57 14.52 -3.97
N ALA A 68 29.88 15.76 -3.67
CA ALA A 68 28.95 16.85 -3.96
C ALA A 68 28.39 16.53 -5.35
N ALA A 69 27.05 16.39 -5.44
CA ALA A 69 26.37 15.90 -6.62
C ALA A 69 26.98 16.50 -7.87
N ASP A 70 27.69 15.69 -8.66
CA ASP A 70 28.15 16.11 -9.97
C ASP A 70 26.93 16.16 -10.88
N VAL A 71 26.48 17.38 -11.15
CA VAL A 71 25.30 17.62 -12.01
C VAL A 71 25.74 18.28 -13.32
N THR A 72 27.05 18.21 -13.67
CA THR A 72 27.65 18.94 -14.79
C THR A 72 26.97 18.63 -16.12
N ASP A 73 26.57 17.38 -16.36
CA ASP A 73 25.90 16.94 -17.58
C ASP A 73 24.37 16.81 -17.42
N GLY A 74 23.84 17.21 -16.27
CA GLY A 74 22.41 17.11 -15.96
C GLY A 74 22.10 16.14 -14.84
N LEU A 75 20.80 15.90 -14.61
CA LEU A 75 20.32 14.98 -13.59
C LEU A 75 18.94 14.43 -13.92
N GLY A 76 18.73 13.14 -13.66
CA GLY A 76 17.43 12.49 -13.76
C GLY A 76 16.51 12.89 -12.62
N GLN A 77 16.89 12.57 -11.37
CA GLN A 77 16.03 12.75 -10.20
C GLN A 77 16.75 13.34 -8.98
N LEU A 78 15.99 14.08 -8.17
CA LEU A 78 16.35 14.56 -6.83
C LEU A 78 15.65 13.68 -5.78
N THR A 79 16.43 13.06 -4.90
CA THR A 79 15.96 12.12 -3.89
C THR A 79 15.57 12.82 -2.60
N ARG A 80 14.31 12.76 -2.24
CA ARG A 80 13.72 13.02 -0.91
C ARG A 80 14.20 14.34 -0.27
N VAL A 81 14.00 15.46 -0.96
CA VAL A 81 14.40 16.80 -0.49
C VAL A 81 13.68 17.20 0.80
N PHE A 82 12.43 16.75 0.97
CA PHE A 82 11.61 17.02 2.16
C PHE A 82 11.63 15.86 3.17
N GLY A 83 11.89 14.64 2.71
CA GLY A 83 11.70 13.41 3.48
C GLY A 83 12.99 12.78 4.02
N SER A 84 14.15 13.46 3.96
CA SER A 84 15.43 12.92 4.45
C SER A 84 15.82 13.44 5.83
N GLU A 85 15.35 14.60 6.22
CA GLU A 85 15.62 15.25 7.50
C GLU A 85 14.48 16.20 7.90
N PRO A 86 14.36 16.62 9.18
CA PRO A 86 13.26 17.46 9.63
C PRO A 86 13.42 18.91 9.15
N VAL A 87 13.01 19.16 7.89
CA VAL A 87 13.00 20.49 7.28
C VAL A 87 11.59 21.03 7.18
N SER A 88 11.39 22.31 7.52
CA SER A 88 10.10 22.97 7.34
C SER A 88 9.76 23.11 5.85
N VAL A 89 8.47 23.25 5.51
CA VAL A 89 8.02 23.46 4.14
C VAL A 89 8.72 24.66 3.48
N PRO A 90 8.83 25.86 4.08
CA PRO A 90 9.55 26.98 3.48
C PRO A 90 11.03 26.66 3.18
N GLU A 91 11.71 25.95 4.09
CA GLU A 91 13.11 25.57 3.92
C GLU A 91 13.29 24.52 2.83
N GLY A 92 12.46 23.46 2.82
CA GLY A 92 12.47 22.43 1.77
C GLY A 92 12.19 23.00 0.38
N VAL A 93 11.22 23.91 0.26
CA VAL A 93 10.89 24.59 -0.99
C VAL A 93 12.05 25.48 -1.46
N ARG A 94 12.70 26.22 -0.56
CA ARG A 94 13.90 27.00 -0.90
C ARG A 94 15.00 26.10 -1.43
N ARG A 95 15.30 25.00 -0.72
CA ARG A 95 16.29 23.99 -1.07
C ARG A 95 16.00 23.37 -2.43
N LEU A 96 14.77 22.97 -2.69
CA LEU A 96 14.35 22.41 -3.97
C LEU A 96 14.55 23.41 -5.13
N ARG A 97 14.17 24.69 -4.94
CA ARG A 97 14.42 25.74 -5.95
C ARG A 97 15.90 25.90 -6.26
N GLU A 98 16.75 25.96 -5.25
CA GLU A 98 18.21 26.10 -5.41
C GLU A 98 18.80 24.89 -6.13
N LEU A 99 18.38 23.68 -5.78
CA LEU A 99 18.82 22.45 -6.46
C LEU A 99 18.39 22.42 -7.92
N GLN A 100 17.13 22.71 -8.22
CA GLN A 100 16.63 22.77 -9.59
C GLN A 100 17.37 23.84 -10.42
N GLN A 101 17.57 25.03 -9.87
CA GLN A 101 18.33 26.09 -10.54
C GLN A 101 19.78 25.64 -10.82
N ARG A 102 20.44 24.97 -9.86
CA ARG A 102 21.80 24.44 -10.06
C ARG A 102 21.82 23.37 -11.13
N VAL A 103 20.88 22.41 -11.12
CA VAL A 103 20.76 21.35 -12.13
C VAL A 103 20.56 21.95 -13.53
N MET A 104 19.67 22.92 -13.68
CA MET A 104 19.40 23.56 -14.97
C MET A 104 20.55 24.42 -15.46
N ALA A 105 21.21 25.15 -14.57
CA ALA A 105 22.33 26.06 -14.92
C ALA A 105 23.64 25.34 -15.26
N SER A 106 23.82 24.09 -14.78
CA SER A 106 25.04 23.33 -14.97
C SER A 106 25.09 22.54 -16.29
N GLN A 107 24.02 22.53 -17.06
CA GLN A 107 23.89 21.75 -18.29
C GLN A 107 23.48 22.63 -19.49
N ARG A 108 23.79 22.17 -20.70
CA ARG A 108 23.59 22.92 -21.95
C ARG A 108 22.11 23.17 -22.30
N LEU A 109 21.21 22.21 -21.98
CA LEU A 109 19.79 22.23 -22.38
C LEU A 109 18.84 22.65 -21.26
N GLY A 110 19.35 22.87 -20.05
CA GLY A 110 18.55 23.37 -18.92
C GLY A 110 17.38 22.45 -18.48
N ILE A 111 17.54 21.13 -18.56
CA ILE A 111 16.51 20.14 -18.25
C ILE A 111 16.36 20.01 -16.73
N PRO A 112 15.16 20.22 -16.14
CA PRO A 112 14.92 20.01 -14.71
C PRO A 112 14.98 18.53 -14.31
N ALA A 113 15.24 18.26 -13.03
CA ALA A 113 15.14 16.93 -12.45
C ALA A 113 13.71 16.65 -11.91
N ILE A 114 13.29 15.38 -11.93
CA ILE A 114 12.13 14.94 -11.16
C ILE A 114 12.51 14.95 -9.67
N ALA A 115 11.71 15.59 -8.82
CA ALA A 115 11.81 15.43 -7.37
C ALA A 115 10.84 14.31 -6.94
N HIS A 116 11.37 13.29 -6.22
CA HIS A 116 10.54 12.22 -5.69
C HIS A 116 10.58 12.15 -4.16
N GLU A 117 9.47 11.70 -3.56
CA GLU A 117 9.31 11.52 -2.12
C GLU A 117 8.60 10.20 -1.80
N GLU A 118 8.73 9.73 -0.56
CA GLU A 118 7.87 8.69 -0.01
C GLU A 118 6.50 9.28 0.33
N CYS A 119 5.43 8.54 0.02
CA CYS A 119 4.07 9.01 0.24
C CYS A 119 3.07 7.91 0.65
N LEU A 120 3.59 6.81 1.21
CA LEU A 120 2.80 5.63 1.51
C LEU A 120 1.75 5.86 2.62
N THR A 121 2.11 6.62 3.66
CA THR A 121 1.23 6.94 4.81
C THR A 121 1.02 8.46 4.94
N GLY A 122 0.68 9.10 3.83
CA GLY A 122 0.81 10.54 3.64
C GLY A 122 2.20 10.91 3.11
N LEU A 123 2.39 12.15 2.72
CA LEU A 123 3.72 12.65 2.34
C LEU A 123 4.69 12.51 3.52
N ALA A 124 5.78 11.77 3.33
CA ALA A 124 6.78 11.57 4.37
C ALA A 124 7.68 12.81 4.52
N ALA A 125 7.11 13.92 4.98
CA ALA A 125 7.79 15.19 5.22
C ALA A 125 7.46 15.74 6.60
N TYR A 126 8.36 16.56 7.16
CA TYR A 126 8.14 17.20 8.46
C TYR A 126 6.91 18.10 8.45
N GLY A 127 6.02 17.91 9.42
CA GLY A 127 4.79 18.67 9.51
C GLY A 127 3.66 18.21 8.59
N ALA A 128 3.81 17.07 7.89
CA ALA A 128 2.73 16.48 7.10
C ALA A 128 1.87 15.53 7.93
N THR A 129 0.58 15.45 7.61
CA THR A 129 -0.38 14.53 8.25
C THR A 129 0.09 13.09 8.10
N ALA A 130 0.28 12.38 9.23
CA ALA A 130 0.56 10.95 9.24
C ALA A 130 -0.76 10.18 9.12
N LEU A 131 -1.04 9.69 7.92
CA LEU A 131 -2.25 8.93 7.60
C LEU A 131 -2.15 7.48 8.10
N PRO A 132 -3.28 6.74 8.20
CA PRO A 132 -3.27 5.31 8.47
C PRO A 132 -2.39 4.53 7.48
N THR A 133 -1.90 3.35 7.86
CA THR A 133 -1.11 2.49 6.99
C THR A 133 -1.97 1.84 5.89
N PRO A 134 -1.35 1.34 4.80
CA PRO A 134 -2.07 0.62 3.75
C PRO A 134 -2.90 -0.55 4.24
N LEU A 135 -2.42 -1.29 5.24
CA LEU A 135 -3.20 -2.38 5.83
C LEU A 135 -4.46 -1.86 6.54
N ALA A 136 -4.40 -0.67 7.13
CA ALA A 136 -5.60 0.00 7.67
C ALA A 136 -6.53 0.49 6.55
N TRP A 137 -6.02 1.08 5.44
CA TRP A 137 -6.91 1.44 4.32
C TRP A 137 -7.65 0.23 3.79
N ALA A 138 -6.93 -0.90 3.67
CA ALA A 138 -7.52 -2.14 3.17
C ALA A 138 -8.66 -2.64 4.06
N ALA A 139 -8.59 -2.40 5.37
CA ALA A 139 -9.67 -2.74 6.29
C ALA A 139 -10.95 -1.93 6.06
N THR A 140 -10.90 -0.80 5.35
CA THR A 140 -12.10 -0.03 4.99
C THR A 140 -12.90 -0.67 3.85
N PHE A 141 -12.27 -1.40 2.93
CA PHE A 141 -12.88 -1.86 1.68
C PHE A 141 -13.54 -0.70 0.91
N ASP A 142 -12.99 0.51 0.99
CA ASP A 142 -13.53 1.75 0.37
C ASP A 142 -12.57 2.32 -0.66
N GLU A 143 -12.79 1.96 -1.94
CA GLU A 143 -11.99 2.44 -3.08
C GLU A 143 -12.08 3.98 -3.21
N ALA A 144 -13.26 4.56 -2.97
CA ALA A 144 -13.48 5.98 -3.16
C ALA A 144 -12.73 6.82 -2.12
N LEU A 145 -12.72 6.38 -0.85
CA LEU A 145 -12.00 7.04 0.22
C LEU A 145 -10.47 6.94 0.02
N VAL A 146 -9.98 5.79 -0.45
CA VAL A 146 -8.55 5.59 -0.77
C VAL A 146 -8.15 6.49 -1.95
N GLU A 147 -8.96 6.60 -3.00
CA GLU A 147 -8.70 7.53 -4.12
C GLU A 147 -8.68 8.99 -3.65
N GLN A 148 -9.65 9.40 -2.82
CA GLN A 148 -9.72 10.75 -2.25
C GLN A 148 -8.48 11.07 -1.42
N MET A 149 -8.04 10.15 -0.57
CA MET A 149 -6.82 10.28 0.23
C MET A 149 -5.59 10.46 -0.66
N ALA A 150 -5.40 9.58 -1.64
CA ALA A 150 -4.25 9.64 -2.54
C ALA A 150 -4.24 10.93 -3.37
N ARG A 151 -5.40 11.41 -3.79
CA ARG A 151 -5.54 12.71 -4.48
C ARG A 151 -5.10 13.87 -3.57
N ALA A 152 -5.49 13.87 -2.29
CA ALA A 152 -5.08 14.91 -1.34
C ALA A 152 -3.56 14.90 -1.12
N ILE A 153 -2.95 13.71 -0.97
CA ILE A 153 -1.48 13.55 -0.89
C ILE A 153 -0.82 14.12 -2.15
N GLY A 154 -1.33 13.76 -3.33
CA GLY A 154 -0.77 14.22 -4.61
C GLY A 154 -0.88 15.73 -4.80
N GLU A 155 -1.99 16.34 -4.41
CA GLU A 155 -2.18 17.80 -4.46
C GLU A 155 -1.17 18.53 -3.56
N ASP A 156 -0.93 18.04 -2.34
CA ASP A 156 0.08 18.58 -1.43
C ASP A 156 1.49 18.45 -2.01
N MET A 157 1.85 17.26 -2.53
CA MET A 157 3.14 17.01 -3.19
C MET A 157 3.35 17.97 -4.36
N ARG A 158 2.37 18.10 -5.24
CA ARG A 158 2.44 19.00 -6.39
C ARG A 158 2.60 20.47 -5.96
N ALA A 159 1.87 20.88 -4.92
CA ALA A 159 1.90 22.25 -4.41
C ALA A 159 3.27 22.68 -3.90
N ILE A 160 4.09 21.74 -3.39
CA ILE A 160 5.47 22.01 -2.94
C ILE A 160 6.53 21.71 -4.00
N GLY A 161 6.14 21.30 -5.21
CA GLY A 161 7.06 21.05 -6.34
C GLY A 161 7.64 19.63 -6.39
N VAL A 162 7.01 18.64 -5.77
CA VAL A 162 7.31 17.21 -5.92
C VAL A 162 6.56 16.65 -7.12
N HIS A 163 7.17 15.73 -7.86
CA HIS A 163 6.64 15.24 -9.13
C HIS A 163 6.29 13.74 -9.11
N GLN A 164 6.96 12.95 -8.24
CA GLN A 164 6.81 11.51 -8.17
C GLN A 164 6.69 11.04 -6.72
N GLY A 165 5.76 10.11 -6.47
CA GLY A 165 5.58 9.43 -5.20
C GLY A 165 5.97 7.96 -5.29
N LEU A 166 6.74 7.46 -4.30
CA LEU A 166 7.18 6.07 -4.25
C LEU A 166 6.13 5.18 -3.55
N ALA A 167 4.92 5.18 -4.10
CA ALA A 167 3.76 4.42 -3.62
C ALA A 167 2.76 4.18 -4.76
N PRO A 168 1.85 3.18 -4.64
CA PRO A 168 1.59 2.30 -3.51
C PRO A 168 2.43 1.01 -3.50
N VAL A 169 2.46 0.31 -2.35
CA VAL A 169 2.89 -1.08 -2.26
C VAL A 169 1.72 -1.99 -2.64
N VAL A 170 1.87 -2.72 -3.75
CA VAL A 170 0.86 -3.67 -4.25
C VAL A 170 1.34 -5.12 -4.16
N ASP A 171 2.30 -5.38 -3.30
CA ASP A 171 2.70 -6.74 -2.91
C ASP A 171 1.55 -7.44 -2.17
N VAL A 172 1.34 -8.74 -2.46
CA VAL A 172 0.33 -9.57 -1.79
C VAL A 172 1.00 -10.36 -0.67
N VAL A 173 0.54 -10.19 0.56
CA VAL A 173 1.10 -10.86 1.73
C VAL A 173 0.99 -12.37 1.61
N LYS A 174 2.09 -13.08 1.87
CA LYS A 174 2.14 -14.56 1.88
C LYS A 174 2.51 -15.12 3.25
N ASP A 175 3.25 -14.36 4.05
CA ASP A 175 3.67 -14.73 5.40
C ASP A 175 3.63 -13.50 6.31
N TYR A 176 2.81 -13.54 7.34
CA TYR A 176 2.58 -12.39 8.24
C TYR A 176 3.79 -12.01 9.11
N ARG A 177 4.82 -12.86 9.17
CA ARG A 177 6.06 -12.57 9.92
C ARG A 177 6.94 -11.54 9.23
N TRP A 178 6.72 -11.28 7.93
CA TRP A 178 7.43 -10.24 7.20
C TRP A 178 7.22 -8.86 7.83
N GLY A 179 8.31 -8.08 7.99
CA GLY A 179 8.25 -6.78 8.63
C GLY A 179 7.37 -5.76 7.92
N ARG A 180 7.31 -5.83 6.58
CA ARG A 180 6.61 -4.86 5.72
C ARG A 180 5.13 -5.19 5.46
N VAL A 181 4.52 -6.06 6.25
CA VAL A 181 3.07 -6.37 6.12
C VAL A 181 2.21 -5.11 6.22
N GLU A 182 2.54 -4.19 7.13
CA GLU A 182 1.81 -2.92 7.32
C GLU A 182 1.75 -2.04 6.08
N GLU A 183 2.74 -2.17 5.17
CA GLU A 183 2.83 -1.40 3.94
C GLU A 183 1.94 -1.95 2.82
N THR A 184 1.41 -3.17 2.99
CA THR A 184 0.60 -3.85 1.97
C THR A 184 -0.89 -3.63 2.19
N LEU A 185 -1.67 -3.91 1.15
CA LEU A 185 -3.13 -3.89 1.18
C LEU A 185 -3.73 -5.26 1.56
N GLY A 186 -2.91 -6.16 2.11
CA GLY A 186 -3.32 -7.45 2.66
C GLY A 186 -2.99 -8.65 1.79
N GLU A 187 -3.75 -9.74 1.99
CA GLU A 187 -3.44 -11.08 1.45
C GLU A 187 -4.25 -11.47 0.21
N ASP A 188 -5.26 -10.69 -0.16
CA ASP A 188 -6.10 -10.99 -1.31
C ASP A 188 -5.70 -10.19 -2.55
N PRO A 189 -5.34 -10.85 -3.67
CA PRO A 189 -4.89 -10.14 -4.87
C PRO A 189 -5.95 -9.24 -5.51
N TYR A 190 -7.26 -9.54 -5.34
CA TYR A 190 -8.32 -8.70 -5.87
C TYR A 190 -8.50 -7.43 -5.04
N LEU A 191 -8.54 -7.55 -3.72
CA LEU A 191 -8.60 -6.39 -2.81
C LEU A 191 -7.39 -5.47 -3.02
N VAL A 192 -6.17 -6.04 -3.04
CA VAL A 192 -4.93 -5.30 -3.30
C VAL A 192 -4.99 -4.59 -4.66
N ALA A 193 -5.49 -5.28 -5.69
CA ALA A 193 -5.62 -4.72 -7.05
C ALA A 193 -6.58 -3.53 -7.11
N GLN A 194 -7.76 -3.63 -6.47
CA GLN A 194 -8.75 -2.56 -6.52
C GLN A 194 -8.31 -1.33 -5.73
N LEU A 195 -7.90 -1.51 -4.48
CA LEU A 195 -7.48 -0.39 -3.62
C LEU A 195 -6.15 0.22 -4.08
N GLY A 196 -5.19 -0.61 -4.55
CA GLY A 196 -3.95 -0.12 -5.15
C GLY A 196 -4.21 0.72 -6.40
N SER A 197 -5.15 0.30 -7.25
CA SER A 197 -5.55 1.07 -8.44
C SER A 197 -6.26 2.37 -8.09
N ALA A 198 -7.08 2.38 -7.04
CA ALA A 198 -7.73 3.59 -6.54
C ALA A 198 -6.69 4.61 -6.02
N TYR A 199 -5.70 4.14 -5.27
CA TYR A 199 -4.58 4.98 -4.82
C TYR A 199 -3.82 5.59 -6.00
N VAL A 200 -3.47 4.77 -7.00
CA VAL A 200 -2.80 5.25 -8.22
C VAL A 200 -3.64 6.29 -8.93
N ALA A 201 -4.95 6.04 -9.14
CA ALA A 201 -5.85 6.98 -9.80
C ALA A 201 -5.92 8.33 -9.06
N GLY A 202 -5.87 8.31 -7.73
CA GLY A 202 -5.81 9.52 -6.90
C GLY A 202 -4.54 10.34 -7.13
N LEU A 203 -3.35 9.72 -7.02
CA LEU A 203 -2.06 10.38 -7.23
C LEU A 203 -1.91 10.91 -8.67
N GLU A 204 -2.16 10.05 -9.66
CA GLU A 204 -2.07 10.40 -11.07
C GLU A 204 -3.08 11.50 -11.45
N GLY A 205 -4.28 11.45 -10.87
CA GLY A 205 -5.30 12.49 -11.03
C GLY A 205 -4.91 13.84 -10.44
N ALA A 206 -4.01 13.88 -9.46
CA ALA A 206 -3.40 15.11 -8.95
C ALA A 206 -2.18 15.57 -9.76
N GLY A 207 -1.74 14.77 -10.75
CA GLY A 207 -0.58 15.06 -11.60
C GLY A 207 0.75 14.54 -11.05
N ILE A 208 0.74 13.71 -9.99
CA ILE A 208 1.92 13.07 -9.42
C ILE A 208 2.10 11.69 -10.05
N ILE A 209 3.33 11.36 -10.40
CA ILE A 209 3.71 10.05 -10.93
C ILE A 209 3.65 9.04 -9.80
N ALA A 210 2.72 8.08 -9.88
CA ALA A 210 2.63 6.96 -8.93
C ALA A 210 3.66 5.88 -9.28
N THR A 211 4.31 5.31 -8.28
CA THR A 211 5.33 4.27 -8.45
C THR A 211 4.90 2.98 -7.77
N LEU A 212 4.53 1.98 -8.56
CA LEU A 212 4.15 0.67 -8.04
C LEU A 212 5.36 -0.07 -7.47
N LYS A 213 5.27 -0.60 -6.28
CA LYS A 213 6.36 -1.36 -5.66
C LYS A 213 5.85 -2.60 -4.92
N HIS A 214 6.69 -3.66 -4.79
CA HIS A 214 8.01 -3.86 -5.39
C HIS A 214 7.92 -4.94 -6.46
N PHE A 215 8.22 -4.64 -7.70
CA PHE A 215 7.96 -5.52 -8.86
C PHE A 215 9.08 -6.56 -9.03
N ALA A 216 8.83 -7.87 -8.71
CA ALA A 216 7.63 -8.43 -8.11
C ALA A 216 7.97 -9.59 -7.17
N GLY A 217 7.03 -9.87 -6.24
CA GLY A 217 7.11 -11.09 -5.41
C GLY A 217 7.72 -10.91 -4.03
N TYR A 218 8.14 -9.73 -3.66
CA TYR A 218 8.89 -9.43 -2.45
C TYR A 218 8.22 -9.92 -1.15
N ALA A 219 6.90 -9.79 -1.02
CA ALA A 219 6.15 -10.27 0.15
C ALA A 219 6.09 -11.81 0.29
N ALA A 220 6.62 -12.55 -0.68
CA ALA A 220 6.75 -14.01 -0.64
C ALA A 220 8.18 -14.47 -0.32
N SER A 221 9.02 -13.60 0.24
CA SER A 221 10.40 -13.89 0.59
C SER A 221 10.51 -15.06 1.58
N ARG A 222 11.53 -15.89 1.37
CA ARG A 222 11.72 -17.13 2.13
C ARG A 222 11.91 -16.87 3.62
N GLY A 223 11.06 -17.53 4.41
CA GLY A 223 11.04 -17.37 5.87
C GLY A 223 10.60 -15.99 6.32
N ALA A 224 9.87 -15.26 5.46
CA ALA A 224 9.40 -13.92 5.70
C ALA A 224 10.50 -12.91 6.06
N ARG A 225 11.72 -13.10 5.52
CA ARG A 225 12.86 -12.23 5.82
C ARG A 225 13.04 -11.16 4.75
N ASN A 226 13.33 -9.98 5.20
CA ASN A 226 13.63 -8.84 4.32
C ASN A 226 14.77 -9.20 3.33
N HIS A 227 14.63 -8.84 2.06
CA HIS A 227 15.53 -9.13 0.94
C HIS A 227 15.79 -10.62 0.64
N ALA A 228 15.13 -11.56 1.32
CA ALA A 228 15.38 -12.97 1.09
C ALA A 228 14.84 -13.45 -0.28
N PRO A 229 15.43 -14.53 -0.84
CA PRO A 229 14.97 -15.12 -2.09
C PRO A 229 13.50 -15.52 -2.09
N VAL A 230 12.86 -15.44 -3.26
CA VAL A 230 11.50 -15.90 -3.49
C VAL A 230 11.51 -17.19 -4.27
N SER A 231 10.85 -18.22 -3.75
CA SER A 231 10.67 -19.52 -4.44
C SER A 231 9.19 -19.74 -4.68
N MET A 232 8.74 -19.52 -5.92
CA MET A 232 7.35 -19.78 -6.32
C MET A 232 7.28 -20.28 -7.74
N GLY A 233 6.23 -21.03 -8.05
CA GLY A 233 5.99 -21.48 -9.42
C GLY A 233 5.41 -20.37 -10.32
N PRO A 234 5.53 -20.50 -11.64
CA PRO A 234 5.07 -19.47 -12.59
C PRO A 234 3.56 -19.21 -12.50
N ARG A 235 2.73 -20.18 -12.11
CA ARG A 235 1.29 -19.96 -11.90
C ARG A 235 0.99 -19.12 -10.68
N GLU A 236 1.67 -19.35 -9.57
CA GLU A 236 1.49 -18.53 -8.36
C GLU A 236 1.92 -17.08 -8.63
N LEU A 237 3.05 -16.90 -9.29
CA LEU A 237 3.50 -15.58 -9.75
C LEU A 237 2.42 -14.92 -10.63
N ALA A 238 1.92 -15.62 -11.64
CA ALA A 238 0.95 -15.09 -12.59
C ALA A 238 -0.45 -14.85 -12.00
N ASP A 239 -0.92 -15.72 -11.08
CA ASP A 239 -2.31 -15.68 -10.61
C ASP A 239 -2.50 -14.97 -9.25
N THR A 240 -1.39 -14.76 -8.49
CA THR A 240 -1.46 -14.13 -7.16
C THR A 240 -0.65 -12.84 -7.08
N VAL A 241 0.60 -12.85 -7.55
CA VAL A 241 1.53 -11.72 -7.36
C VAL A 241 1.34 -10.63 -8.42
N LEU A 242 1.27 -11.00 -9.70
CA LEU A 242 1.22 -10.06 -10.81
C LEU A 242 -0.13 -9.33 -11.02
N PRO A 243 -1.31 -9.90 -10.66
CA PRO A 243 -2.59 -9.24 -10.93
C PRO A 243 -2.76 -7.86 -10.33
N PRO A 244 -2.32 -7.54 -9.10
CA PRO A 244 -2.37 -6.17 -8.57
C PRO A 244 -1.56 -5.17 -9.40
N PHE A 245 -0.36 -5.53 -9.82
CA PHE A 245 0.49 -4.68 -10.67
C PHE A 245 -0.16 -4.46 -12.05
N GLU A 246 -0.64 -5.53 -12.71
CA GLU A 246 -1.34 -5.42 -13.98
C GLU A 246 -2.55 -4.50 -13.89
N THR A 247 -3.33 -4.63 -12.82
CA THR A 247 -4.52 -3.81 -12.60
C THR A 247 -4.15 -2.35 -12.34
N ALA A 248 -3.16 -2.08 -11.50
CA ALA A 248 -2.72 -0.72 -11.21
C ALA A 248 -2.10 -0.02 -12.44
N VAL A 249 -1.40 -0.75 -13.31
CA VAL A 249 -0.92 -0.23 -14.60
C VAL A 249 -2.09 0.08 -15.54
N ARG A 250 -3.02 -0.87 -15.74
CA ARG A 250 -4.02 -0.80 -16.81
C ARG A 250 -5.31 -0.08 -16.42
N LEU A 251 -5.69 -0.13 -15.15
CA LEU A 251 -6.88 0.52 -14.60
C LEU A 251 -6.51 1.80 -13.83
N GLY A 252 -5.50 1.73 -12.98
CA GLY A 252 -5.03 2.87 -12.19
C GLY A 252 -4.26 3.91 -13.01
N GLY A 253 -3.59 3.48 -14.09
CA GLY A 253 -2.81 4.35 -14.97
C GLY A 253 -1.43 4.70 -14.43
N ALA A 254 -0.82 3.84 -13.62
CA ALA A 254 0.51 4.07 -13.05
C ALA A 254 1.57 4.35 -14.13
N ARG A 255 2.37 5.40 -13.93
CA ARG A 255 3.43 5.82 -14.85
C ARG A 255 4.84 5.43 -14.39
N SER A 256 5.00 4.82 -13.21
CA SER A 256 6.28 4.31 -12.74
C SER A 256 6.13 2.96 -12.03
N VAL A 257 7.18 2.12 -12.13
CA VAL A 257 7.29 0.83 -11.45
C VAL A 257 8.68 0.74 -10.82
N MET A 258 8.76 0.29 -9.56
CA MET A 258 10.01 0.08 -8.85
C MET A 258 10.33 -1.41 -8.77
N THR A 259 11.58 -1.79 -9.06
CA THR A 259 12.03 -3.18 -8.99
C THR A 259 12.11 -3.68 -7.54
N SER A 260 11.99 -5.00 -7.35
CA SER A 260 12.15 -5.65 -6.05
C SER A 260 13.61 -5.91 -5.70
N TYR A 261 13.94 -5.86 -4.40
CA TYR A 261 15.23 -6.36 -3.89
C TYR A 261 15.39 -7.87 -4.01
N ALA A 262 14.27 -8.62 -3.91
CA ALA A 262 14.32 -10.07 -3.93
C ALA A 262 14.61 -10.62 -5.33
N ASP A 263 15.25 -11.77 -5.38
CA ASP A 263 15.27 -12.61 -6.58
C ASP A 263 14.04 -13.53 -6.62
N VAL A 264 13.55 -13.83 -7.82
CA VAL A 264 12.53 -14.84 -8.05
C VAL A 264 13.20 -16.02 -8.75
N ASP A 265 13.25 -17.16 -8.06
CA ASP A 265 13.88 -18.38 -8.58
C ASP A 265 15.34 -18.15 -9.05
N GLY A 266 16.10 -17.37 -8.27
CA GLY A 266 17.51 -17.05 -8.53
C GLY A 266 17.76 -15.89 -9.52
N VAL A 267 16.72 -15.23 -10.04
CA VAL A 267 16.88 -14.07 -10.93
C VAL A 267 16.45 -12.79 -10.18
N PRO A 268 17.40 -11.89 -9.83
CA PRO A 268 17.08 -10.63 -9.15
C PRO A 268 16.06 -9.79 -9.90
N GLY A 269 15.08 -9.21 -9.21
CA GLY A 269 14.04 -8.36 -9.82
C GLY A 269 14.61 -7.24 -10.69
N THR A 270 15.70 -6.62 -10.24
CA THR A 270 16.42 -5.55 -10.95
C THR A 270 17.17 -6.03 -12.21
N ALA A 271 17.39 -7.34 -12.38
CA ALA A 271 18.04 -7.94 -13.55
C ALA A 271 17.12 -8.88 -14.33
N ASN A 272 15.81 -8.84 -14.09
CA ASN A 272 14.85 -9.78 -14.63
C ASN A 272 14.18 -9.25 -15.91
N ALA A 273 14.80 -9.50 -17.06
CA ALA A 273 14.25 -9.09 -18.36
C ALA A 273 12.90 -9.75 -18.71
N GLU A 274 12.57 -10.90 -18.12
CA GLU A 274 11.28 -11.55 -18.29
C GLU A 274 10.16 -10.73 -17.62
N LEU A 275 10.39 -10.27 -16.38
CA LEU A 275 9.45 -9.42 -15.67
C LEU A 275 9.35 -8.03 -16.29
N LEU A 276 10.50 -7.36 -16.50
CA LEU A 276 10.56 -5.95 -16.90
C LEU A 276 10.29 -5.77 -18.41
N GLY A 277 10.71 -6.71 -19.25
CA GLY A 277 10.52 -6.68 -20.70
C GLY A 277 9.21 -7.36 -21.09
N ARG A 278 9.21 -8.69 -21.12
CA ARG A 278 8.10 -9.47 -21.71
C ARG A 278 6.77 -9.27 -20.95
N ILE A 279 6.77 -9.29 -19.62
CA ILE A 279 5.51 -9.19 -18.86
C ILE A 279 5.05 -7.74 -18.79
N LEU A 280 5.88 -6.87 -18.21
CA LEU A 280 5.48 -5.48 -17.96
C LEU A 280 5.25 -4.70 -19.26
N ARG A 281 6.18 -4.76 -20.21
CA ARG A 281 6.12 -3.95 -21.43
C ARG A 281 5.35 -4.62 -22.56
N ASP A 282 5.74 -5.84 -22.96
CA ASP A 282 5.17 -6.46 -24.16
C ASP A 282 3.73 -6.95 -23.89
N SER A 283 3.48 -7.60 -22.74
CA SER A 283 2.16 -8.16 -22.45
C SER A 283 1.18 -7.12 -21.92
N TRP A 284 1.60 -6.22 -21.02
CA TRP A 284 0.69 -5.23 -20.42
C TRP A 284 0.69 -3.90 -21.17
N GLY A 285 1.72 -3.62 -21.97
CA GLY A 285 1.84 -2.38 -22.74
C GLY A 285 2.27 -1.20 -21.86
N PHE A 286 3.05 -1.43 -20.80
CA PHE A 286 3.55 -0.37 -19.93
C PHE A 286 4.57 0.50 -20.68
N GLU A 287 4.30 1.78 -20.76
CA GLU A 287 5.17 2.77 -21.44
C GLU A 287 5.87 3.73 -20.48
N GLY A 288 5.61 3.60 -19.17
CA GLY A 288 6.21 4.45 -18.13
C GLY A 288 7.66 4.09 -17.82
N THR A 289 8.18 4.65 -16.74
CA THR A 289 9.56 4.50 -16.29
C THR A 289 9.70 3.38 -15.26
N VAL A 290 10.73 2.54 -15.39
CA VAL A 290 11.14 1.59 -14.36
C VAL A 290 12.27 2.21 -13.57
N VAL A 291 12.09 2.38 -12.27
CA VAL A 291 13.11 2.84 -11.34
C VAL A 291 13.66 1.68 -10.52
N ALA A 292 14.95 1.71 -10.21
CA ALA A 292 15.52 0.78 -9.26
C ALA A 292 15.03 1.11 -7.83
N ASP A 293 14.79 0.11 -6.99
CA ASP A 293 14.73 0.35 -5.56
C ASP A 293 16.09 0.83 -5.04
N TYR A 294 16.14 1.48 -3.90
CA TYR A 294 17.33 2.16 -3.40
C TYR A 294 18.50 1.18 -3.29
N TRP A 295 19.59 1.48 -3.99
CA TRP A 295 20.80 0.64 -4.13
C TRP A 295 20.58 -0.76 -4.75
N ALA A 296 19.42 -1.08 -5.30
CA ALA A 296 19.15 -2.38 -5.88
C ALA A 296 20.08 -2.71 -7.08
N ILE A 297 20.58 -1.70 -7.82
CA ILE A 297 21.57 -1.92 -8.88
C ILE A 297 22.92 -2.37 -8.29
N PRO A 298 23.58 -1.63 -7.38
CA PRO A 298 24.77 -2.10 -6.69
C PRO A 298 24.61 -3.48 -6.02
N PHE A 299 23.43 -3.81 -5.50
CA PHE A 299 23.15 -5.10 -4.87
C PHE A 299 23.28 -6.28 -5.82
N LEU A 300 23.17 -6.10 -7.13
CA LEU A 300 23.45 -7.15 -8.12
C LEU A 300 24.91 -7.67 -8.02
N ALA A 301 25.85 -6.79 -7.66
CA ALA A 301 27.24 -7.17 -7.43
C ALA A 301 27.49 -7.57 -5.96
N THR A 302 27.01 -6.76 -5.00
CA THR A 302 27.43 -6.85 -3.59
C THR A 302 26.63 -7.87 -2.79
N MET A 303 25.36 -8.12 -3.13
CA MET A 303 24.44 -8.99 -2.38
C MET A 303 24.03 -10.23 -3.19
N HIS A 304 23.65 -10.03 -4.46
CA HIS A 304 23.23 -11.16 -5.33
C HIS A 304 24.39 -11.87 -6.00
N HIS A 305 25.57 -11.22 -6.15
CA HIS A 305 26.76 -11.77 -6.80
C HIS A 305 26.52 -12.26 -8.24
N VAL A 306 25.59 -11.59 -8.98
CA VAL A 306 25.30 -11.87 -10.39
C VAL A 306 26.06 -10.95 -11.34
N ALA A 307 26.75 -9.94 -10.83
CA ALA A 307 27.66 -9.05 -11.54
C ALA A 307 29.03 -9.04 -10.84
N ALA A 308 30.10 -8.86 -11.61
CA ALA A 308 31.47 -8.86 -11.08
C ALA A 308 31.78 -7.60 -10.26
N ASP A 309 31.19 -6.48 -10.65
CA ASP A 309 31.38 -5.16 -10.05
C ASP A 309 30.16 -4.27 -10.29
N VAL A 310 30.15 -3.08 -9.69
CA VAL A 310 29.04 -2.12 -9.79
C VAL A 310 28.80 -1.60 -11.21
N PRO A 311 29.86 -1.27 -12.03
CA PRO A 311 29.67 -0.96 -13.43
C PRO A 311 28.96 -2.05 -14.25
N THR A 312 29.37 -3.31 -14.06
CA THR A 312 28.74 -4.48 -14.73
C THR A 312 27.29 -4.64 -14.26
N ALA A 313 27.00 -4.39 -12.98
CA ALA A 313 25.65 -4.39 -12.43
C ALA A 313 24.76 -3.34 -13.10
N GLY A 314 25.27 -2.12 -13.34
CA GLY A 314 24.57 -1.08 -14.08
C GLY A 314 24.21 -1.50 -15.52
N ALA A 315 25.16 -2.07 -16.25
CA ALA A 315 24.91 -2.61 -17.59
C ALA A 315 23.85 -3.72 -17.60
N LEU A 316 23.87 -4.61 -16.60
CA LEU A 316 22.92 -5.71 -16.46
C LEU A 316 21.50 -5.17 -16.21
N ALA A 317 21.36 -4.22 -15.28
CA ALA A 317 20.08 -3.59 -14.95
C ALA A 317 19.46 -2.83 -16.14
N LEU A 318 20.28 -2.03 -16.87
CA LEU A 318 19.83 -1.31 -18.04
C LEU A 318 19.29 -2.26 -19.14
N ARG A 319 20.04 -3.32 -19.43
CA ARG A 319 19.60 -4.36 -20.40
C ARG A 319 18.34 -5.09 -19.98
N ALA A 320 18.16 -5.30 -18.67
CA ALA A 320 16.94 -5.90 -18.15
C ALA A 320 15.73 -4.98 -18.26
N GLY A 321 15.91 -3.66 -18.41
CA GLY A 321 14.85 -2.68 -18.61
C GLY A 321 14.62 -1.70 -17.47
N VAL A 322 15.58 -1.56 -16.54
CA VAL A 322 15.59 -0.50 -15.53
C VAL A 322 16.01 0.80 -16.20
N ASP A 323 15.19 1.84 -16.08
CA ASP A 323 15.43 3.11 -16.76
C ASP A 323 16.21 4.11 -15.87
N VAL A 324 15.93 4.16 -14.56
CA VAL A 324 16.54 5.14 -13.64
C VAL A 324 17.10 4.48 -12.40
N GLU A 325 18.31 4.86 -12.01
CA GLU A 325 18.96 4.42 -10.78
C GLU A 325 18.61 5.34 -9.61
N LEU A 326 18.17 4.77 -8.48
CA LEU A 326 17.88 5.44 -7.21
C LEU A 326 18.71 4.82 -6.07
N PRO A 327 18.97 5.51 -4.97
CA PRO A 327 18.65 6.91 -4.64
C PRO A 327 19.74 7.87 -5.14
N GLN A 328 20.86 7.35 -5.58
CA GLN A 328 22.03 8.06 -6.13
C GLN A 328 22.69 7.25 -7.23
N THR A 329 23.33 7.94 -8.14
CA THR A 329 24.03 7.32 -9.27
C THR A 329 25.29 6.58 -8.80
N ALA A 330 25.35 5.28 -9.05
CA ALA A 330 26.49 4.41 -8.76
C ALA A 330 26.82 3.50 -9.96
N GLY A 331 25.91 2.55 -10.28
CA GLY A 331 26.07 1.63 -11.42
C GLY A 331 26.01 2.34 -12.76
N TYR A 332 25.12 3.31 -12.89
CA TYR A 332 24.94 4.07 -14.13
C TYR A 332 26.02 5.12 -14.37
N ALA A 333 26.81 5.48 -13.36
CA ALA A 333 27.95 6.40 -13.53
C ALA A 333 28.95 5.96 -14.62
N SER A 334 29.08 4.66 -14.87
CA SER A 334 30.03 4.08 -15.83
C SER A 334 29.42 3.82 -17.22
N LEU A 335 28.09 4.01 -17.43
CA LEU A 335 27.43 3.62 -18.68
C LEU A 335 28.03 4.28 -19.92
N ALA A 336 28.36 5.56 -19.86
CA ALA A 336 28.97 6.26 -21.01
C ALA A 336 30.33 5.67 -21.42
N ALA A 337 31.15 5.25 -20.46
CA ALA A 337 32.41 4.54 -20.74
C ALA A 337 32.14 3.16 -21.33
N LEU A 338 31.21 2.40 -20.75
CA LEU A 338 30.84 1.07 -21.25
C LEU A 338 30.25 1.09 -22.66
N VAL A 339 29.52 2.15 -23.04
CA VAL A 339 29.07 2.35 -24.44
C VAL A 339 30.25 2.63 -25.37
N ARG A 340 31.19 3.52 -24.99
CA ARG A 340 32.38 3.83 -25.80
C ARG A 340 33.26 2.60 -26.00
N ASP A 341 33.33 1.71 -25.02
CA ASP A 341 34.07 0.46 -25.07
C ASP A 341 33.31 -0.66 -25.81
N GLY A 342 32.08 -0.40 -26.29
CA GLY A 342 31.25 -1.38 -27.02
C GLY A 342 30.66 -2.50 -26.13
N LEU A 343 30.67 -2.31 -24.82
CA LEU A 343 30.12 -3.27 -23.84
C LEU A 343 28.62 -3.06 -23.57
N VAL A 344 28.09 -1.88 -23.86
CA VAL A 344 26.68 -1.52 -23.78
C VAL A 344 26.27 -0.89 -25.10
N ASP A 345 25.07 -1.23 -25.62
CA ASP A 345 24.52 -0.59 -26.81
C ASP A 345 23.95 0.79 -26.43
N GLU A 346 24.33 1.85 -27.17
CA GLU A 346 23.77 3.19 -26.97
C GLU A 346 22.23 3.20 -27.12
N ALA A 347 21.69 2.32 -27.95
CA ALA A 347 20.25 2.19 -28.11
C ALA A 347 19.51 1.74 -26.83
N ASP A 348 20.20 1.05 -25.91
CA ASP A 348 19.62 0.73 -24.58
C ASP A 348 19.55 1.99 -23.72
N VAL A 349 20.58 2.85 -23.78
CA VAL A 349 20.60 4.16 -23.12
C VAL A 349 19.49 5.04 -23.70
N ASP A 350 19.40 5.14 -25.01
CA ASP A 350 18.40 5.98 -25.70
C ASP A 350 16.97 5.60 -25.31
N ARG A 351 16.65 4.32 -25.24
CA ARG A 351 15.32 3.84 -24.80
C ARG A 351 14.98 4.24 -23.36
N ALA A 352 15.93 4.14 -22.45
CA ALA A 352 15.74 4.54 -21.05
C ALA A 352 15.56 6.06 -20.95
N VAL A 353 16.38 6.82 -21.66
CA VAL A 353 16.34 8.29 -21.70
C VAL A 353 15.02 8.79 -22.30
N GLU A 354 14.56 8.23 -23.44
CA GLU A 354 13.29 8.63 -24.04
C GLU A 354 12.12 8.46 -23.07
N ARG A 355 12.07 7.34 -22.32
CA ARG A 355 11.02 7.07 -21.33
C ARG A 355 11.06 8.08 -20.20
N HIS A 356 12.24 8.35 -19.66
CA HIS A 356 12.38 9.27 -18.55
C HIS A 356 12.15 10.74 -18.95
N LEU A 357 12.63 11.16 -20.12
CA LEU A 357 12.34 12.49 -20.66
C LEU A 357 10.86 12.67 -20.99
N ARG A 358 10.20 11.64 -21.54
CA ARG A 358 8.75 11.65 -21.75
C ARG A 358 8.03 11.87 -20.41
N GLN A 359 8.43 11.19 -19.35
CA GLN A 359 7.85 11.36 -18.01
C GLN A 359 8.05 12.79 -17.48
N LYS A 360 9.23 13.40 -17.68
CA LYS A 360 9.49 14.82 -17.35
C LYS A 360 8.56 15.77 -18.11
N ILE A 361 8.35 15.52 -19.40
CA ILE A 361 7.45 16.32 -20.26
C ILE A 361 6.00 16.17 -19.79
N GLU A 362 5.53 14.93 -19.55
CA GLU A 362 4.17 14.64 -19.06
C GLU A 362 3.92 15.22 -17.66
N ALA A 363 4.96 15.42 -16.85
CA ALA A 363 4.90 16.13 -15.57
C ALA A 363 4.90 17.67 -15.73
N GLY A 364 5.02 18.19 -16.96
CA GLY A 364 5.02 19.62 -17.27
C GLY A 364 6.36 20.34 -17.02
N LEU A 365 7.44 19.60 -16.75
CA LEU A 365 8.75 20.17 -16.40
C LEU A 365 9.42 20.95 -17.55
N LEU A 366 9.00 20.68 -18.80
CA LEU A 366 9.57 21.29 -20.01
C LEU A 366 8.57 22.20 -20.76
N ASP A 367 7.52 22.68 -20.07
CA ASP A 367 6.48 23.52 -20.67
C ASP A 367 6.65 25.02 -20.37
N GLY A 368 7.85 25.43 -19.88
CA GLY A 368 8.20 26.84 -19.66
C GLY A 368 7.63 27.46 -18.39
N GLY A 369 6.92 26.68 -17.57
CA GLY A 369 6.43 27.10 -16.25
C GLY A 369 7.51 27.03 -15.15
N PRO A 370 7.24 27.57 -13.95
CA PRO A 370 8.14 27.41 -12.81
C PRO A 370 8.16 25.95 -12.36
N VAL A 371 9.35 25.35 -12.20
CA VAL A 371 9.52 23.97 -11.74
C VAL A 371 9.00 23.76 -10.31
N VAL A 372 9.12 24.80 -9.46
CA VAL A 372 8.53 24.85 -8.12
C VAL A 372 7.45 25.93 -8.13
N PRO A 373 6.20 25.60 -7.81
CA PRO A 373 5.10 26.56 -7.86
C PRO A 373 5.32 27.81 -7.01
N ALA A 374 4.70 28.93 -7.44
CA ALA A 374 4.66 30.14 -6.61
C ALA A 374 3.77 29.90 -5.39
N GLY A 375 4.22 30.38 -4.22
CA GLY A 375 3.49 30.19 -2.96
C GLY A 375 3.67 28.82 -2.30
N ALA A 376 4.49 27.94 -2.86
CA ALA A 376 4.80 26.61 -2.31
C ALA A 376 5.27 26.64 -0.84
N GLU A 377 5.94 27.71 -0.44
CA GLU A 377 6.41 27.96 0.94
C GLU A 377 5.30 28.15 1.97
N HIS A 378 4.05 28.30 1.54
CA HIS A 378 2.88 28.53 2.41
C HIS A 378 1.92 27.35 2.46
N VAL A 379 2.29 26.22 1.87
CA VAL A 379 1.45 25.00 1.87
C VAL A 379 1.37 24.43 3.30
N ASP A 380 0.15 24.19 3.75
CA ASP A 380 -0.15 23.51 5.00
C ASP A 380 -0.35 22.02 4.72
N LEU A 381 0.65 21.20 5.07
CA LEU A 381 0.66 19.75 4.87
C LEU A 381 -0.15 18.99 5.94
N ASP A 382 -0.56 19.66 7.03
CA ASP A 382 -1.44 19.12 8.07
C ASP A 382 -2.79 19.83 8.10
N SER A 383 -3.31 20.12 6.93
CA SER A 383 -4.51 20.92 6.72
C SER A 383 -5.77 20.27 7.33
N PRO A 384 -6.82 21.09 7.67
CA PRO A 384 -8.10 20.54 8.13
C PRO A 384 -8.73 19.52 7.19
N ARG A 385 -8.50 19.64 5.87
CA ARG A 385 -8.94 18.65 4.88
C ARG A 385 -8.22 17.31 5.08
N ASN A 386 -6.91 17.33 5.22
CA ASN A 386 -6.10 16.12 5.41
C ASN A 386 -6.47 15.42 6.73
N ARG A 387 -6.68 16.22 7.81
CA ARG A 387 -7.15 15.69 9.10
C ARG A 387 -8.55 15.09 9.02
N ALA A 388 -9.47 15.67 8.25
CA ALA A 388 -10.79 15.08 8.05
C ALA A 388 -10.73 13.74 7.34
N ILE A 389 -9.89 13.61 6.29
CA ILE A 389 -9.65 12.34 5.58
C ILE A 389 -8.98 11.32 6.52
N SER A 390 -7.96 11.73 7.28
CA SER A 390 -7.29 10.89 8.27
C SER A 390 -8.27 10.34 9.31
N SER A 391 -9.10 11.20 9.88
CA SER A 391 -10.11 10.81 10.87
C SER A 391 -11.15 9.84 10.30
N GLN A 392 -11.60 10.05 9.06
CA GLN A 392 -12.56 9.14 8.40
C GLN A 392 -11.92 7.78 8.14
N LEU A 393 -10.71 7.75 7.55
CA LEU A 393 -9.97 6.50 7.31
C LEU A 393 -9.72 5.75 8.61
N ALA A 394 -9.27 6.43 9.66
CA ALA A 394 -9.05 5.82 10.96
C ALA A 394 -10.34 5.20 11.51
N ALA A 395 -11.45 5.93 11.48
CA ALA A 395 -12.74 5.46 11.96
C ALA A 395 -13.26 4.23 11.19
N GLU A 396 -13.10 4.21 9.86
CA GLU A 396 -13.59 3.13 9.02
C GLU A 396 -12.64 1.90 9.01
N SER A 397 -11.38 2.07 9.42
CA SER A 397 -10.38 1.00 9.43
C SER A 397 -10.37 0.14 10.69
N VAL A 398 -10.93 0.62 11.81
CA VAL A 398 -10.94 -0.15 13.06
C VAL A 398 -11.90 -1.33 12.95
N VAL A 399 -11.39 -2.53 13.23
CA VAL A 399 -12.14 -3.78 13.10
C VAL A 399 -12.55 -4.29 14.48
N LEU A 400 -13.85 -4.42 14.73
CA LEU A 400 -14.39 -5.07 15.92
C LEU A 400 -14.45 -6.58 15.68
N LEU A 401 -13.62 -7.34 16.42
CA LEU A 401 -13.52 -8.80 16.27
C LEU A 401 -14.43 -9.56 17.22
N ARG A 402 -14.67 -8.99 18.40
CA ARG A 402 -15.50 -9.61 19.45
C ARG A 402 -16.16 -8.53 20.29
N ASN A 403 -17.44 -8.74 20.62
CA ASN A 403 -18.15 -7.92 21.61
C ASN A 403 -19.23 -8.77 22.32
N GLU A 404 -18.97 -9.09 23.58
CA GLU A 404 -19.94 -9.76 24.47
C GLU A 404 -20.54 -8.73 25.44
N GLU A 405 -21.28 -7.77 24.88
CA GLU A 405 -22.00 -6.73 25.62
C GLU A 405 -21.12 -5.86 26.54
N VAL A 406 -19.81 -5.77 26.23
CA VAL A 406 -18.88 -4.89 26.95
C VAL A 406 -18.73 -3.53 26.30
N LEU A 407 -19.01 -3.45 24.98
CA LEU A 407 -18.99 -2.21 24.22
C LEU A 407 -20.41 -1.87 23.72
N PRO A 408 -20.77 -0.58 23.68
CA PRO A 408 -19.97 0.57 24.12
C PRO A 408 -19.80 0.65 25.64
N ILE A 409 -18.66 1.20 26.09
CA ILE A 409 -18.40 1.49 27.50
C ILE A 409 -19.41 2.56 27.95
N ALA A 410 -20.18 2.25 28.99
CA ALA A 410 -21.18 3.19 29.50
C ALA A 410 -20.55 4.44 30.13
N PRO A 411 -21.18 5.62 30.04
CA PRO A 411 -20.72 6.81 30.74
C PRO A 411 -20.48 6.56 32.23
N ALA A 412 -19.46 7.19 32.81
CA ALA A 412 -19.07 7.08 34.21
C ALA A 412 -18.53 5.70 34.67
N THR A 413 -18.28 4.77 33.72
CA THR A 413 -17.59 3.49 33.99
C THR A 413 -16.12 3.76 34.39
N LYS A 414 -15.65 3.13 35.45
CA LYS A 414 -14.23 3.16 35.82
C LYS A 414 -13.43 2.24 34.91
N VAL A 415 -12.53 2.80 34.13
CA VAL A 415 -11.73 2.09 33.14
C VAL A 415 -10.29 2.00 33.62
N ALA A 416 -9.76 0.78 33.72
CA ALA A 416 -8.34 0.52 33.76
C ALA A 416 -7.81 0.45 32.34
N LEU A 417 -7.13 1.50 31.86
CA LEU A 417 -6.41 1.50 30.60
C LEU A 417 -5.02 0.92 30.85
N LEU A 418 -4.72 -0.22 30.27
CA LEU A 418 -3.53 -1.00 30.56
C LEU A 418 -2.72 -1.26 29.30
N GLY A 419 -1.43 -1.44 29.44
CA GLY A 419 -0.57 -1.88 28.35
C GLY A 419 0.33 -0.79 27.78
N PRO A 420 1.48 -1.21 27.20
CA PRO A 420 2.56 -0.29 26.81
C PRO A 420 2.21 0.54 25.57
N ALA A 421 1.34 0.05 24.69
CA ALA A 421 0.95 0.75 23.47
C ALA A 421 -0.04 1.89 23.72
N ALA A 422 -0.68 1.96 24.91
CA ALA A 422 -1.67 2.99 25.20
C ALA A 422 -1.10 4.41 25.29
N ALA A 423 0.13 4.56 25.80
CA ALA A 423 0.81 5.84 26.00
C ALA A 423 1.93 6.09 24.98
N GLN A 424 1.91 5.40 23.83
CA GLN A 424 2.97 5.43 22.82
C GLN A 424 2.41 5.84 21.46
N PHE A 425 2.71 7.09 20.99
CA PHE A 425 2.24 7.56 19.67
C PHE A 425 2.80 6.75 18.50
N ARG A 426 4.03 6.18 18.64
CA ARG A 426 4.65 5.35 17.60
C ARG A 426 3.87 4.07 17.31
N SER A 427 2.99 3.66 18.20
CA SER A 427 2.07 2.53 18.00
C SER A 427 0.83 2.89 17.17
N LEU A 428 0.69 4.15 16.74
CA LEU A 428 -0.42 4.61 15.92
C LEU A 428 -0.03 4.82 14.45
N VAL A 429 1.25 5.01 14.15
CA VAL A 429 1.75 5.39 12.82
C VAL A 429 2.74 4.36 12.28
N GLY A 430 2.72 4.13 10.97
CA GLY A 430 3.57 3.13 10.31
C GLY A 430 5.03 3.54 10.16
N CYS A 431 5.86 2.60 9.68
CA CYS A 431 7.29 2.81 9.52
C CYS A 431 7.64 3.88 8.47
N TYR A 432 6.79 4.09 7.45
CA TYR A 432 6.96 5.12 6.42
C TYR A 432 6.28 6.46 6.78
N ALA A 433 5.66 6.58 7.95
CA ALA A 433 5.25 7.88 8.46
C ALA A 433 6.49 8.68 8.94
N PHE A 434 6.55 9.98 8.63
CA PHE A 434 7.74 10.81 8.93
C PHE A 434 8.23 10.69 10.38
N PRO A 435 7.36 10.65 11.42
CA PRO A 435 7.78 10.47 12.81
C PRO A 435 8.60 9.20 13.08
N ASN A 436 8.24 8.07 12.43
CA ASN A 436 8.95 6.79 12.60
C ASN A 436 10.08 6.61 11.58
N HIS A 437 9.91 7.15 10.37
CA HIS A 437 10.84 6.94 9.26
C HIS A 437 12.11 7.80 9.39
N VAL A 438 11.94 9.06 9.78
CA VAL A 438 13.02 10.06 9.79
C VAL A 438 13.26 10.61 11.19
N LEU A 439 12.20 11.10 11.85
CA LEU A 439 12.34 11.84 13.09
C LEU A 439 12.88 10.99 14.24
N ALA A 440 12.66 9.67 14.23
CA ALA A 440 13.24 8.73 15.18
C ALA A 440 14.78 8.80 15.24
N LYS A 441 15.43 9.20 14.13
CA LYS A 441 16.89 9.39 14.02
C LYS A 441 17.38 10.80 14.36
N HIS A 442 16.44 11.72 14.64
CA HIS A 442 16.73 13.11 14.98
C HIS A 442 16.20 13.46 16.38
N PRO A 443 16.78 12.89 17.47
CA PRO A 443 16.28 13.10 18.82
C PRO A 443 16.36 14.58 19.21
N GLY A 444 15.32 15.08 19.87
CA GLY A 444 15.21 16.48 20.30
C GLY A 444 14.47 17.41 19.34
N HIS A 445 14.04 16.93 18.17
CA HIS A 445 13.08 17.65 17.33
C HIS A 445 11.64 17.40 17.79
N GLU A 446 10.79 18.40 17.71
CA GLU A 446 9.35 18.27 17.92
C GLU A 446 8.71 17.44 16.82
N LEU A 447 7.54 16.84 17.06
CA LEU A 447 6.84 16.01 16.07
C LEU A 447 6.40 16.80 14.81
N GLY A 448 6.20 18.11 14.94
CA GLY A 448 5.71 18.97 13.86
C GLY A 448 4.20 18.88 13.63
N ILE A 449 3.54 17.83 14.11
CA ILE A 449 2.10 17.61 14.08
C ILE A 449 1.61 17.06 15.42
N ALA A 450 0.32 17.16 15.70
CA ALA A 450 -0.28 16.55 16.87
C ALA A 450 -0.62 15.08 16.59
N ILE A 451 -0.11 14.16 17.44
CA ILE A 451 -0.47 12.74 17.44
C ILE A 451 -0.79 12.36 18.90
N PRO A 452 -2.05 12.57 19.35
CA PRO A 452 -2.46 12.16 20.69
C PRO A 452 -2.30 10.64 20.87
N THR A 453 -1.86 10.23 22.07
CA THR A 453 -1.80 8.80 22.41
C THR A 453 -3.21 8.26 22.70
N LEU A 454 -3.35 6.93 22.73
CA LEU A 454 -4.64 6.34 23.10
C LEU A 454 -5.04 6.73 24.55
N LEU A 455 -4.05 6.92 25.44
CA LEU A 455 -4.29 7.39 26.80
C LEU A 455 -4.87 8.82 26.79
N ASP A 456 -4.27 9.74 26.03
CA ASP A 456 -4.78 11.10 25.91
C ASP A 456 -6.23 11.11 25.40
N ALA A 457 -6.47 10.39 24.29
CA ALA A 457 -7.80 10.29 23.69
C ALA A 457 -8.83 9.59 24.62
N ALA A 458 -8.42 8.59 25.40
CA ALA A 458 -9.31 7.95 26.37
C ALA A 458 -9.69 8.88 27.51
N ILE A 459 -8.74 9.68 28.01
CA ILE A 459 -9.01 10.70 29.03
C ILE A 459 -10.00 11.76 28.49
N ASP A 460 -9.79 12.22 27.26
CA ASP A 460 -10.67 13.22 26.63
C ASP A 460 -12.08 12.65 26.36
N GLU A 461 -12.20 11.41 25.91
CA GLU A 461 -13.46 10.78 25.51
C GLU A 461 -14.29 10.29 26.72
N LEU A 462 -13.63 9.67 27.72
CA LEU A 462 -14.30 9.01 28.85
C LEU A 462 -14.27 9.86 30.14
N GLY A 463 -13.43 10.89 30.19
CA GLY A 463 -13.25 11.78 31.33
C GLY A 463 -12.07 11.37 32.25
N PRO A 464 -11.32 12.38 32.78
CA PRO A 464 -10.10 12.13 33.56
C PRO A 464 -10.35 11.40 34.89
N ASP A 465 -11.56 11.55 35.47
CA ASP A 465 -11.89 10.87 36.76
C ASP A 465 -12.26 9.40 36.54
N HIS A 466 -12.45 8.95 35.30
CA HIS A 466 -12.90 7.60 34.97
C HIS A 466 -11.79 6.72 34.39
N VAL A 467 -10.68 7.30 33.92
CA VAL A 467 -9.58 6.57 33.31
C VAL A 467 -8.36 6.56 34.23
N ARG A 468 -7.86 5.35 34.55
CA ARG A 468 -6.59 5.16 35.24
C ARG A 468 -5.68 4.30 34.38
N TYR A 469 -4.40 4.62 34.34
CA TYR A 469 -3.41 3.97 33.47
C TYR A 469 -2.36 3.21 34.25
N ALA A 470 -1.97 2.04 33.73
CA ALA A 470 -0.75 1.32 34.09
C ALA A 470 -0.12 0.67 32.87
N GLN A 471 1.18 0.85 32.68
CA GLN A 471 1.91 0.30 31.53
C GLN A 471 1.94 -1.23 31.53
N GLY A 472 2.10 -1.87 32.67
CA GLY A 472 2.08 -3.31 32.85
C GLY A 472 3.35 -4.04 32.42
N CYS A 473 3.86 -3.77 31.21
CA CYS A 473 5.06 -4.41 30.68
C CYS A 473 5.81 -3.50 29.70
N GLY A 474 7.02 -3.90 29.29
CA GLY A 474 7.74 -3.26 28.21
C GLY A 474 7.12 -3.59 26.84
N LEU A 475 7.37 -2.72 25.83
CA LEU A 475 6.93 -2.94 24.47
C LEU A 475 8.05 -3.51 23.58
N LEU A 476 9.27 -2.98 23.74
CA LEU A 476 10.46 -3.39 22.99
C LEU A 476 11.36 -4.37 23.75
N ASP A 477 11.06 -4.61 25.01
CA ASP A 477 11.83 -5.46 25.92
C ASP A 477 10.93 -6.44 26.68
N ASP A 478 11.57 -7.31 27.45
CA ASP A 478 10.89 -8.33 28.26
C ASP A 478 10.55 -7.90 29.68
N ASP A 479 10.49 -6.58 29.97
CA ASP A 479 10.11 -6.10 31.32
C ASP A 479 8.64 -6.47 31.62
N ARG A 480 8.45 -7.17 32.74
CA ARG A 480 7.14 -7.63 33.25
C ARG A 480 6.84 -7.09 34.63
N SER A 481 7.70 -6.20 35.13
CA SER A 481 7.65 -5.73 36.53
C SER A 481 6.33 -5.01 36.88
N GLY A 482 5.68 -4.37 35.90
CA GLY A 482 4.43 -3.63 36.05
C GLY A 482 3.16 -4.48 36.03
N ILE A 483 3.21 -5.80 35.69
CA ILE A 483 1.99 -6.65 35.55
C ILE A 483 1.20 -6.71 36.88
N GLY A 484 1.88 -6.74 38.02
CA GLY A 484 1.24 -6.73 39.35
C GLY A 484 0.41 -5.47 39.61
N GLU A 485 0.92 -4.30 39.24
CA GLU A 485 0.21 -3.03 39.33
C GLU A 485 -0.99 -3.01 38.38
N ALA A 486 -0.80 -3.40 37.13
CA ALA A 486 -1.85 -3.45 36.11
C ALA A 486 -3.02 -4.37 36.53
N THR A 487 -2.73 -5.55 37.07
CA THR A 487 -3.77 -6.46 37.59
C THR A 487 -4.50 -5.94 38.81
N THR A 488 -3.81 -5.19 39.69
CA THR A 488 -4.41 -4.52 40.87
C THR A 488 -5.38 -3.44 40.36
N LEU A 489 -4.94 -2.59 39.44
CA LEU A 489 -5.76 -1.54 38.86
C LEU A 489 -6.98 -2.11 38.14
N ALA A 490 -6.83 -3.22 37.40
CA ALA A 490 -7.94 -3.92 36.76
C ALA A 490 -9.03 -4.31 37.80
N ARG A 491 -8.63 -4.91 38.94
CA ARG A 491 -9.58 -5.32 40.00
C ARG A 491 -10.30 -4.16 40.67
N GLU A 492 -9.74 -2.95 40.63
CA GLU A 492 -10.33 -1.72 41.20
C GLU A 492 -11.25 -0.99 40.22
N SER A 493 -11.40 -1.52 38.97
CA SER A 493 -12.12 -0.89 37.88
C SER A 493 -13.31 -1.76 37.42
N ASP A 494 -14.25 -1.16 36.71
CA ASP A 494 -15.43 -1.85 36.20
C ASP A 494 -15.13 -2.58 34.89
N VAL A 495 -14.20 -2.02 34.08
CA VAL A 495 -13.73 -2.55 32.80
C VAL A 495 -12.22 -2.36 32.67
N ALA A 496 -11.53 -3.37 32.17
CA ALA A 496 -10.12 -3.28 31.78
C ALA A 496 -10.03 -3.17 30.24
N VAL A 497 -9.28 -2.19 29.74
CA VAL A 497 -8.92 -2.05 28.34
C VAL A 497 -7.40 -2.27 28.21
N VAL A 498 -7.00 -3.41 27.63
CA VAL A 498 -5.59 -3.78 27.50
C VAL A 498 -5.12 -3.46 26.08
N VAL A 499 -4.22 -2.50 25.93
CA VAL A 499 -3.71 -2.01 24.66
C VAL A 499 -2.33 -2.58 24.41
N VAL A 500 -2.23 -3.42 23.38
CA VAL A 500 -1.02 -4.16 23.01
C VAL A 500 -0.73 -4.01 21.51
N GLY A 501 0.44 -4.44 21.07
CA GLY A 501 0.78 -4.45 19.66
C GLY A 501 2.23 -4.08 19.35
N ASP A 502 2.42 -3.27 18.32
CA ASP A 502 3.72 -2.93 17.75
C ASP A 502 4.16 -1.50 18.02
N VAL A 503 5.45 -1.29 17.86
CA VAL A 503 6.05 0.00 17.48
C VAL A 503 6.64 -0.17 16.08
N ALA A 504 6.22 0.68 15.14
CA ALA A 504 6.80 0.68 13.82
C ALA A 504 8.18 1.35 13.79
N GLY A 505 9.09 0.79 13.00
CA GLY A 505 10.45 1.30 12.83
C GLY A 505 11.13 0.68 11.61
N LEU A 506 12.39 1.05 11.37
CA LEU A 506 13.21 0.58 10.26
C LEU A 506 14.42 -0.20 10.78
N PHE A 507 14.79 -1.28 10.08
CA PHE A 507 16.04 -2.03 10.28
C PHE A 507 16.33 -2.42 11.73
N GLY A 508 15.29 -2.86 12.46
CA GLY A 508 15.39 -3.31 13.84
C GLY A 508 15.05 -2.25 14.91
N ASP A 509 14.73 -1.02 14.53
CA ASP A 509 14.27 0.05 15.45
C ASP A 509 12.75 -0.01 15.73
N GLY A 510 12.21 -1.22 15.79
CA GLY A 510 10.78 -1.48 16.04
C GLY A 510 10.48 -2.96 16.07
N THR A 511 9.20 -3.29 16.23
CA THR A 511 8.68 -4.66 16.18
C THR A 511 7.97 -4.97 14.84
N SER A 512 7.65 -3.93 14.05
CA SER A 512 7.09 -3.98 12.70
C SER A 512 7.77 -2.93 11.82
N GLY A 513 7.67 -3.07 10.51
CA GLY A 513 8.29 -2.21 9.51
C GLY A 513 9.41 -2.88 8.73
N GLU A 514 10.04 -2.15 7.83
CA GLU A 514 11.10 -2.67 6.98
C GLU A 514 12.29 -3.18 7.77
N GLY A 515 12.66 -4.46 7.56
CA GLY A 515 13.74 -5.11 8.30
C GLY A 515 13.40 -5.48 9.75
N CYS A 516 12.13 -5.34 10.16
CA CYS A 516 11.63 -5.75 11.48
C CYS A 516 10.79 -7.03 11.35
N ASP A 517 11.40 -8.11 10.82
CA ASP A 517 10.76 -9.40 10.64
C ASP A 517 10.58 -10.12 11.98
N ALA A 518 9.45 -10.85 12.12
CA ALA A 518 9.12 -11.58 13.34
C ALA A 518 9.50 -13.07 13.24
N PRO A 519 9.99 -13.69 14.33
CA PRO A 519 10.27 -15.12 14.34
C PRO A 519 8.97 -15.95 14.33
N ASP A 520 7.92 -15.47 14.94
CA ASP A 520 6.57 -16.05 14.98
C ASP A 520 5.53 -14.91 15.19
N LEU A 521 4.27 -15.28 15.37
CA LEU A 521 3.16 -14.33 15.49
C LEU A 521 2.67 -14.14 16.94
N ARG A 522 3.53 -14.29 17.93
CA ARG A 522 3.25 -13.84 19.30
C ARG A 522 3.42 -12.34 19.42
N LEU A 523 2.60 -11.71 20.28
CA LEU A 523 2.84 -10.32 20.66
C LEU A 523 4.27 -10.14 21.20
N PRO A 524 4.95 -9.04 20.85
CA PRO A 524 6.31 -8.78 21.30
C PRO A 524 6.42 -8.66 22.84
N GLY A 525 7.58 -9.01 23.39
CA GLY A 525 7.92 -8.82 24.81
C GLY A 525 6.98 -9.52 25.80
N GLY A 526 6.67 -8.85 26.90
CA GLY A 526 5.81 -9.36 27.97
C GLY A 526 4.31 -9.18 27.74
N GLN A 527 3.86 -8.71 26.57
CA GLN A 527 2.48 -8.29 26.33
C GLN A 527 1.47 -9.45 26.44
N HIS A 528 1.82 -10.64 25.98
CA HIS A 528 0.97 -11.83 26.15
C HIS A 528 0.71 -12.14 27.62
N ASP A 529 1.77 -12.09 28.45
CA ASP A 529 1.67 -12.36 29.87
C ASP A 529 0.81 -11.32 30.59
N LEU A 530 0.91 -10.04 30.19
CA LEU A 530 0.03 -8.97 30.68
C LEU A 530 -1.43 -9.26 30.37
N VAL A 531 -1.77 -9.58 29.10
CA VAL A 531 -3.14 -9.90 28.70
C VAL A 531 -3.68 -11.07 29.54
N MET A 532 -2.92 -12.17 29.63
CA MET A 532 -3.34 -13.35 30.39
C MET A 532 -3.54 -13.07 31.88
N ALA A 533 -2.65 -12.25 32.49
CA ALA A 533 -2.78 -11.87 33.90
C ALA A 533 -4.01 -10.99 34.15
N VAL A 534 -4.36 -10.07 33.25
CA VAL A 534 -5.55 -9.24 33.35
C VAL A 534 -6.81 -10.08 33.17
N LEU A 535 -6.87 -10.95 32.16
CA LEU A 535 -7.99 -11.88 31.94
C LEU A 535 -8.23 -12.78 33.17
N ALA A 536 -7.17 -13.24 33.83
CA ALA A 536 -7.26 -14.05 35.06
C ALA A 536 -7.86 -13.29 36.25
N THR A 537 -7.99 -11.96 36.20
CA THR A 537 -8.69 -11.18 37.25
C THR A 537 -10.20 -11.39 37.25
N GLY A 538 -10.77 -11.81 36.11
CA GLY A 538 -12.21 -11.96 35.91
C GLY A 538 -12.96 -10.65 35.65
N VAL A 539 -12.27 -9.50 35.61
CA VAL A 539 -12.85 -8.20 35.24
C VAL A 539 -13.23 -8.22 33.75
N PRO A 540 -14.38 -7.67 33.34
CA PRO A 540 -14.70 -7.51 31.93
C PRO A 540 -13.57 -6.81 31.17
N THR A 541 -12.99 -7.50 30.19
CA THR A 541 -11.78 -7.04 29.52
C THR A 541 -11.99 -6.85 28.04
N VAL A 542 -11.53 -5.71 27.51
CA VAL A 542 -11.39 -5.43 26.07
C VAL A 542 -9.91 -5.45 25.73
N VAL A 543 -9.51 -6.22 24.73
CA VAL A 543 -8.14 -6.23 24.19
C VAL A 543 -8.14 -5.39 22.91
N VAL A 544 -7.31 -4.35 22.88
CA VAL A 544 -7.06 -3.49 21.71
C VAL A 544 -5.69 -3.81 21.16
N VAL A 545 -5.62 -4.21 19.89
CA VAL A 545 -4.36 -4.55 19.20
C VAL A 545 -4.05 -3.45 18.19
N LEU A 546 -2.94 -2.70 18.44
CA LEU A 546 -2.39 -1.70 17.52
C LEU A 546 -1.18 -2.32 16.84
N SER A 547 -1.29 -2.76 15.58
CA SER A 547 -0.21 -3.57 15.00
C SER A 547 -0.01 -3.39 13.51
N GLY A 548 1.22 -3.61 13.04
CA GLY A 548 1.56 -3.64 11.61
C GLY A 548 1.34 -5.00 10.96
N ARG A 549 0.97 -6.02 11.73
CA ARG A 549 0.71 -7.39 11.25
C ARG A 549 -0.38 -8.07 12.07
N PRO A 550 -1.02 -9.14 11.56
CA PRO A 550 -1.94 -9.94 12.37
C PRO A 550 -1.14 -10.80 13.37
N TYR A 551 -1.40 -10.64 14.65
CA TYR A 551 -0.88 -11.50 15.70
C TYR A 551 -1.83 -12.64 16.02
N ALA A 552 -1.31 -13.74 16.57
CA ALA A 552 -2.12 -14.86 17.04
C ALA A 552 -2.86 -14.48 18.33
N LEU A 553 -4.19 -14.49 18.26
CA LEU A 553 -5.05 -14.13 19.38
C LEU A 553 -5.73 -15.33 20.04
N GLY A 554 -5.35 -16.56 19.70
CA GLY A 554 -5.79 -17.77 20.40
C GLY A 554 -5.31 -17.75 21.85
N GLY A 555 -6.23 -18.05 22.78
CA GLY A 555 -6.00 -17.90 24.23
C GLY A 555 -6.63 -16.64 24.84
N TYR A 556 -7.13 -15.72 24.00
CA TYR A 556 -7.83 -14.50 24.47
C TYR A 556 -9.35 -14.64 24.44
N GLU A 557 -9.86 -15.87 24.35
CA GLU A 557 -11.30 -16.17 24.30
C GLU A 557 -12.06 -15.71 25.54
N ALA A 558 -11.39 -15.48 26.67
CA ALA A 558 -11.98 -14.90 27.88
C ALA A 558 -12.16 -13.37 27.81
N ALA A 559 -11.58 -12.69 26.82
CA ALA A 559 -11.83 -11.28 26.59
C ALA A 559 -13.25 -11.07 26.08
N ARG A 560 -14.01 -10.16 26.69
CA ARG A 560 -15.37 -9.83 26.24
C ARG A 560 -15.40 -8.94 25.01
N GLY A 561 -14.35 -8.16 24.78
CA GLY A 561 -14.14 -7.35 23.57
C GLY A 561 -12.76 -7.57 22.98
N ILE A 562 -12.66 -7.60 21.64
CA ILE A 562 -11.37 -7.59 20.91
C ILE A 562 -11.51 -6.62 19.74
N VAL A 563 -10.58 -5.66 19.68
CA VAL A 563 -10.51 -4.62 18.65
C VAL A 563 -9.15 -4.71 17.98
N GLN A 564 -9.13 -4.78 16.64
CA GLN A 564 -7.92 -4.71 15.82
C GLN A 564 -7.85 -3.35 15.13
N ALA A 565 -6.75 -2.64 15.28
CA ALA A 565 -6.43 -1.44 14.52
C ALA A 565 -5.02 -1.57 13.92
N PHE A 566 -4.94 -1.50 12.58
CA PHE A 566 -3.66 -1.60 11.85
C PHE A 566 -3.04 -0.22 11.67
N PHE A 567 -2.26 0.25 12.65
CA PHE A 567 -1.66 1.60 12.68
C PHE A 567 -2.57 2.67 12.07
N PRO A 568 -3.53 3.17 12.84
CA PRO A 568 -4.64 3.97 12.32
C PRO A 568 -4.30 5.45 12.06
N GLY A 569 -3.01 5.84 12.08
CA GLY A 569 -2.56 7.20 11.80
C GLY A 569 -2.70 8.18 12.95
N ALA A 570 -2.45 9.46 12.67
CA ALA A 570 -2.43 10.53 13.66
C ALA A 570 -3.77 10.73 14.40
N ASP A 571 -4.89 10.45 13.75
CA ASP A 571 -6.24 10.56 14.33
C ASP A 571 -6.77 9.21 14.85
N GLY A 572 -5.93 8.17 14.83
CA GLY A 572 -6.29 6.79 15.18
C GLY A 572 -6.70 6.61 16.63
N ALA A 573 -6.08 7.31 17.54
CA ALA A 573 -6.44 7.25 18.97
C ALA A 573 -7.92 7.65 19.19
N ALA A 574 -8.36 8.76 18.57
CA ALA A 574 -9.74 9.22 18.64
C ALA A 574 -10.73 8.25 17.97
N ALA A 575 -10.31 7.55 16.91
CA ALA A 575 -11.12 6.53 16.25
C ALA A 575 -11.32 5.31 17.15
N VAL A 576 -10.25 4.77 17.75
CA VAL A 576 -10.31 3.62 18.65
C VAL A 576 -11.12 3.94 19.90
N THR A 577 -10.86 5.06 20.58
CA THR A 577 -11.62 5.46 21.77
C THR A 577 -13.08 5.75 21.45
N GLY A 578 -13.34 6.35 20.28
CA GLY A 578 -14.70 6.56 19.78
C GLY A 578 -15.46 5.24 19.54
N LEU A 579 -14.78 4.17 19.10
CA LEU A 579 -15.38 2.85 19.02
C LEU A 579 -15.67 2.27 20.42
N LEU A 580 -14.74 2.45 21.36
CA LEU A 580 -14.95 2.01 22.74
C LEU A 580 -16.14 2.71 23.40
N SER A 581 -16.35 4.00 23.16
CA SER A 581 -17.48 4.79 23.70
C SER A 581 -18.78 4.67 22.91
N GLY A 582 -18.72 4.12 21.68
CA GLY A 582 -19.85 4.01 20.75
C GLY A 582 -20.12 5.27 19.91
N ARG A 583 -19.22 6.27 19.93
CA ARG A 583 -19.27 7.44 19.03
C ARG A 583 -18.89 7.05 17.60
N VAL A 584 -17.93 6.14 17.43
CA VAL A 584 -17.56 5.54 16.15
C VAL A 584 -18.20 4.18 16.02
N ARG A 585 -18.85 3.92 14.88
CA ARG A 585 -19.46 2.63 14.59
C ARG A 585 -18.45 1.68 13.93
N PRO A 586 -18.44 0.38 14.30
CA PRO A 586 -17.55 -0.59 13.66
C PRO A 586 -18.02 -0.90 12.24
N THR A 587 -17.17 -0.64 11.26
CA THR A 587 -17.44 -0.93 9.84
C THR A 587 -16.27 -1.61 9.14
N GLY A 588 -15.10 -1.66 9.79
CA GLY A 588 -13.90 -2.28 9.26
C GLY A 588 -14.04 -3.80 9.04
N ARG A 589 -13.29 -4.32 8.07
CA ARG A 589 -13.18 -5.74 7.75
C ARG A 589 -11.72 -6.15 7.67
N LEU A 590 -11.40 -7.38 8.06
CA LEU A 590 -10.03 -7.88 8.04
C LEU A 590 -9.50 -8.04 6.59
N PRO A 591 -8.44 -7.33 6.19
CA PRO A 591 -7.76 -7.53 4.90
C PRO A 591 -6.75 -8.68 4.95
N VAL A 592 -6.50 -9.20 6.14
CA VAL A 592 -5.70 -10.39 6.46
C VAL A 592 -6.41 -11.16 7.56
N GLN A 593 -6.34 -12.48 7.54
CA GLN A 593 -6.95 -13.28 8.63
C GLN A 593 -6.13 -13.17 9.92
N ILE A 594 -6.77 -13.31 11.07
CA ILE A 594 -6.11 -13.35 12.39
C ILE A 594 -5.80 -14.79 12.74
N PRO A 595 -4.54 -15.18 12.92
CA PRO A 595 -4.15 -16.53 13.29
C PRO A 595 -4.65 -16.93 14.67
N ARG A 596 -4.97 -18.21 14.85
CA ARG A 596 -5.22 -18.80 16.16
C ARG A 596 -3.91 -19.09 16.89
N HIS A 597 -2.91 -19.55 16.17
CA HIS A 597 -1.63 -20.01 16.72
C HIS A 597 -0.44 -19.22 16.15
N PRO A 598 0.60 -18.97 16.95
CA PRO A 598 1.74 -18.13 16.52
C PRO A 598 2.54 -18.70 15.34
N TRP A 599 2.44 -19.99 15.07
CA TRP A 599 3.10 -20.67 13.95
C TRP A 599 2.26 -20.64 12.66
N ALA A 600 0.96 -20.29 12.73
CA ALA A 600 0.03 -20.32 11.61
C ALA A 600 0.09 -19.03 10.80
N SER A 601 1.11 -18.88 9.96
CA SER A 601 1.33 -17.69 9.13
C SER A 601 0.72 -17.78 7.72
N THR A 602 -0.18 -18.73 7.46
CA THR A 602 -0.79 -18.97 6.15
C THR A 602 -1.96 -18.02 5.85
N THR A 603 -2.11 -17.65 4.58
CA THR A 603 -3.23 -16.82 4.09
C THR A 603 -4.49 -17.67 3.82
N TYR A 604 -5.64 -17.02 3.60
CA TYR A 604 -6.90 -17.73 3.31
C TYR A 604 -6.92 -18.39 1.90
N LEU A 605 -6.08 -17.93 0.97
CA LEU A 605 -5.98 -18.46 -0.39
C LEU A 605 -5.28 -19.83 -0.42
N GLN A 606 -5.80 -20.79 0.33
CA GLN A 606 -5.26 -22.13 0.40
C GLN A 606 -6.08 -23.11 -0.44
N PRO A 607 -5.40 -24.07 -1.16
CA PRO A 607 -6.09 -25.21 -1.73
C PRO A 607 -6.56 -26.16 -0.61
N ALA A 608 -7.46 -27.07 -0.93
CA ALA A 608 -8.02 -27.99 0.05
C ALA A 608 -6.96 -28.78 0.86
N LEU A 609 -5.85 -29.16 0.22
CA LEU A 609 -4.73 -29.84 0.91
C LEU A 609 -3.84 -28.91 1.72
N GLY A 610 -3.92 -27.60 1.50
CA GLY A 610 -3.20 -26.58 2.29
C GLY A 610 -3.94 -26.16 3.55
N GLY A 611 -5.25 -26.48 3.64
CA GLY A 611 -6.10 -26.23 4.81
C GLY A 611 -5.98 -27.33 5.86
N PHE A 612 -6.91 -27.28 6.83
CA PHE A 612 -7.01 -28.32 7.87
C PHE A 612 -7.67 -29.59 7.32
N ASN A 613 -6.93 -30.68 7.38
CA ASN A 613 -7.41 -32.02 6.96
C ASN A 613 -7.16 -33.02 8.09
N PRO A 614 -8.19 -33.36 8.90
CA PRO A 614 -8.07 -34.38 9.95
C PRO A 614 -7.59 -35.72 9.36
N GLY A 615 -6.56 -36.32 9.95
CA GLY A 615 -5.97 -37.58 9.49
C GLY A 615 -4.86 -37.42 8.42
N ILE A 616 -4.67 -36.19 7.85
CA ILE A 616 -3.58 -35.87 6.93
C ILE A 616 -2.58 -34.92 7.61
N SER A 617 -3.07 -33.92 8.36
CA SER A 617 -2.24 -33.01 9.13
C SER A 617 -2.65 -33.02 10.60
N THR A 618 -1.66 -32.95 11.49
CA THR A 618 -1.87 -32.79 12.93
C THR A 618 -2.04 -31.34 13.36
N LEU A 619 -1.76 -30.38 12.46
CA LEU A 619 -1.82 -28.96 12.73
C LEU A 619 -3.08 -28.35 12.11
N ASP A 620 -3.89 -27.69 12.95
CA ASP A 620 -5.03 -26.90 12.51
C ASP A 620 -4.60 -25.44 12.27
N ALA A 621 -4.42 -25.09 10.99
CA ALA A 621 -4.04 -23.75 10.57
C ALA A 621 -5.25 -22.82 10.33
N ARG A 622 -6.49 -23.26 10.64
CA ARG A 622 -7.66 -22.38 10.49
C ARG A 622 -7.50 -21.14 11.36
N PRO A 623 -7.86 -19.95 10.83
CA PRO A 623 -7.73 -18.70 11.56
C PRO A 623 -8.65 -18.64 12.78
N LEU A 624 -8.37 -17.74 13.71
CA LEU A 624 -9.31 -17.35 14.76
C LEU A 624 -10.41 -16.46 14.17
N TYR A 625 -10.01 -15.47 13.34
CA TYR A 625 -10.91 -14.63 12.57
C TYR A 625 -10.50 -14.65 11.09
N PRO A 626 -11.41 -15.02 10.18
CA PRO A 626 -11.09 -15.18 8.77
C PRO A 626 -10.94 -13.85 8.02
N PHE A 627 -10.39 -13.89 6.80
CA PHE A 627 -10.39 -12.77 5.87
C PHE A 627 -11.80 -12.24 5.62
N GLY A 628 -11.96 -10.93 5.56
CA GLY A 628 -13.24 -10.25 5.35
C GLY A 628 -14.12 -10.11 6.62
N TYR A 629 -13.72 -10.71 7.75
CA TYR A 629 -14.48 -10.68 8.99
C TYR A 629 -14.42 -9.32 9.69
N GLY A 630 -15.51 -8.92 10.32
CA GLY A 630 -15.66 -7.78 11.22
C GLY A 630 -17.10 -7.65 11.68
N LEU A 631 -17.31 -7.37 12.96
CA LEU A 631 -18.63 -7.13 13.55
C LEU A 631 -19.10 -5.70 13.22
N THR A 632 -20.42 -5.52 13.12
CA THR A 632 -21.09 -4.22 12.99
C THR A 632 -22.17 -4.06 14.05
N ASP A 633 -22.68 -2.84 14.23
CA ASP A 633 -23.86 -2.57 15.08
C ASP A 633 -25.17 -3.05 14.46
N GLY A 634 -25.15 -3.38 13.17
CA GLY A 634 -26.29 -3.96 12.46
C GLY A 634 -26.47 -5.45 12.78
N ALA A 635 -27.71 -5.92 12.63
CA ALA A 635 -28.00 -7.36 12.57
C ALA A 635 -28.19 -7.73 11.10
N ILE A 636 -27.09 -7.81 10.37
CA ILE A 636 -27.11 -8.10 8.94
C ILE A 636 -27.37 -9.56 8.70
N VAL A 637 -28.38 -9.83 7.88
CA VAL A 637 -28.74 -11.17 7.40
C VAL A 637 -28.56 -11.19 5.89
N TYR A 638 -27.78 -12.13 5.40
CA TYR A 638 -27.65 -12.45 3.98
C TYR A 638 -28.84 -13.30 3.57
N GLU A 639 -29.78 -12.74 2.78
CA GLU A 639 -31.09 -13.36 2.51
C GLU A 639 -31.10 -14.14 1.20
N ALA A 640 -30.49 -13.63 0.14
CA ALA A 640 -30.51 -14.27 -1.17
C ALA A 640 -29.26 -13.97 -1.98
N ILE A 641 -28.87 -14.93 -2.83
CA ILE A 641 -27.97 -14.75 -3.95
C ILE A 641 -28.65 -15.27 -5.21
N GLU A 642 -28.78 -14.43 -6.23
CA GLU A 642 -29.37 -14.78 -7.52
C GLU A 642 -28.33 -14.64 -8.61
N ALA A 643 -28.18 -15.67 -9.44
CA ALA A 643 -27.25 -15.71 -10.55
C ALA A 643 -27.84 -16.51 -11.70
N PRO A 644 -27.42 -16.28 -12.96
CA PRO A 644 -27.87 -17.10 -14.07
C PRO A 644 -27.35 -18.54 -13.95
N ASP A 645 -28.15 -19.53 -14.35
CA ASP A 645 -27.74 -20.94 -14.35
C ASP A 645 -26.53 -21.19 -15.26
N GLU A 646 -26.41 -20.43 -16.37
CA GLU A 646 -25.34 -20.58 -17.35
C GLU A 646 -24.83 -19.21 -17.82
N VAL A 647 -23.51 -19.15 -18.09
CA VAL A 647 -22.85 -18.02 -18.72
C VAL A 647 -21.86 -18.52 -19.79
N VAL A 648 -21.83 -17.91 -20.97
CA VAL A 648 -20.85 -18.26 -22.00
C VAL A 648 -19.45 -17.76 -21.63
N VAL A 649 -18.39 -18.42 -22.11
CA VAL A 649 -16.98 -18.11 -21.77
C VAL A 649 -16.54 -16.65 -22.05
N ASP A 650 -17.29 -15.90 -22.86
CA ASP A 650 -17.09 -14.45 -23.11
C ASP A 650 -18.25 -13.58 -22.65
N GLY A 651 -19.13 -14.15 -21.83
CA GLY A 651 -20.28 -13.46 -21.24
C GLY A 651 -20.00 -12.79 -19.91
N THR A 652 -21.06 -12.17 -19.41
CA THR A 652 -21.10 -11.52 -18.09
C THR A 652 -22.29 -12.11 -17.33
N ALA A 653 -22.08 -12.52 -16.08
CA ALA A 653 -23.13 -12.87 -15.15
C ALA A 653 -23.52 -11.63 -14.34
N GLU A 654 -24.81 -11.33 -14.27
CA GLU A 654 -25.35 -10.44 -13.25
C GLU A 654 -25.67 -11.28 -12.02
N VAL A 655 -25.05 -10.93 -10.89
CA VAL A 655 -25.17 -11.65 -9.61
C VAL A 655 -25.72 -10.67 -8.58
N ASP A 656 -26.93 -10.92 -8.12
CA ASP A 656 -27.61 -10.11 -7.14
C ASP A 656 -27.46 -10.74 -5.74
N VAL A 657 -26.98 -9.94 -4.78
CA VAL A 657 -26.87 -10.34 -3.38
C VAL A 657 -27.77 -9.43 -2.55
N THR A 658 -28.71 -10.01 -1.83
CA THR A 658 -29.66 -9.30 -0.97
C THR A 658 -29.28 -9.46 0.49
N VAL A 659 -29.16 -8.32 1.18
CA VAL A 659 -28.90 -8.25 2.61
C VAL A 659 -30.00 -7.44 3.32
N ARG A 660 -30.38 -7.84 4.53
CA ARG A 660 -31.33 -7.12 5.38
C ARG A 660 -30.69 -6.77 6.71
N ASN A 661 -30.96 -5.57 7.17
CA ASN A 661 -30.52 -5.10 8.49
C ASN A 661 -31.66 -5.14 9.51
N GLY A 662 -31.61 -6.06 10.45
CA GLY A 662 -32.55 -6.15 11.58
C GLY A 662 -32.14 -5.30 12.80
N GLY A 663 -30.98 -4.67 12.78
CA GLY A 663 -30.42 -3.87 13.87
C GLY A 663 -30.42 -2.37 13.60
N ARG A 664 -29.43 -1.67 14.15
CA ARG A 664 -29.19 -0.25 13.89
C ARG A 664 -28.68 -0.04 12.47
N GLU A 665 -28.85 1.18 11.95
CA GLU A 665 -28.18 1.59 10.71
C GLU A 665 -26.68 1.27 10.77
N THR A 666 -26.15 0.70 9.70
CA THR A 666 -24.74 0.32 9.59
C THR A 666 -24.25 0.44 8.15
N VAL A 667 -22.94 0.28 7.96
CA VAL A 667 -22.35 0.04 6.65
C VAL A 667 -21.95 -1.43 6.56
N GLU A 668 -22.37 -2.10 5.50
CA GLU A 668 -21.99 -3.49 5.22
C GLU A 668 -21.02 -3.54 4.03
N VAL A 669 -20.07 -4.48 4.08
CA VAL A 669 -19.21 -4.86 2.96
C VAL A 669 -19.69 -6.21 2.45
N VAL A 670 -20.52 -6.15 1.41
CA VAL A 670 -21.01 -7.37 0.72
C VAL A 670 -19.87 -7.93 -0.13
N GLN A 671 -19.49 -9.17 0.14
CA GLN A 671 -18.35 -9.86 -0.47
C GLN A 671 -18.87 -10.99 -1.36
N LEU A 672 -18.35 -11.06 -2.61
CA LEU A 672 -18.67 -12.13 -3.57
C LEU A 672 -17.43 -12.98 -3.78
N TYR A 673 -17.58 -14.29 -3.55
CA TYR A 673 -16.52 -15.28 -3.67
C TYR A 673 -16.83 -16.30 -4.76
N ALA A 674 -15.79 -16.94 -5.31
CA ALA A 674 -15.89 -18.03 -6.26
C ALA A 674 -15.11 -19.26 -5.78
N SER A 675 -15.73 -20.44 -5.97
CA SER A 675 -15.14 -21.76 -5.76
C SER A 675 -15.23 -22.60 -7.02
N PHE A 676 -14.30 -23.52 -7.20
CA PHE A 676 -14.21 -24.37 -8.40
C PHE A 676 -14.23 -25.84 -7.97
N PRO A 677 -15.38 -26.52 -8.03
CA PRO A 677 -15.48 -27.95 -7.67
C PRO A 677 -14.57 -28.85 -8.49
N THR A 678 -14.29 -28.43 -9.73
CA THR A 678 -13.35 -29.11 -10.65
C THR A 678 -12.59 -28.07 -11.45
N SER A 679 -11.26 -28.24 -11.54
CA SER A 679 -10.39 -27.36 -12.32
C SER A 679 -9.20 -28.19 -12.83
N PRO A 680 -8.64 -27.91 -14.02
CA PRO A 680 -7.45 -28.60 -14.53
C PRO A 680 -6.17 -28.32 -13.72
N VAL A 681 -6.19 -27.27 -12.90
CA VAL A 681 -5.11 -26.90 -11.97
C VAL A 681 -5.68 -26.74 -10.57
N VAL A 682 -4.85 -26.95 -9.55
CA VAL A 682 -5.25 -26.72 -8.15
C VAL A 682 -5.52 -25.23 -7.95
N ARG A 683 -6.68 -24.92 -7.36
CA ARG A 683 -7.11 -23.55 -7.03
C ARG A 683 -7.37 -23.39 -5.54
N PRO A 684 -7.38 -22.17 -5.01
CA PRO A 684 -7.88 -21.92 -3.66
C PRO A 684 -9.30 -22.47 -3.47
N THR A 685 -9.63 -22.91 -2.26
CA THR A 685 -10.98 -23.39 -1.92
C THR A 685 -12.03 -22.32 -2.15
N VAL A 686 -11.67 -21.06 -1.91
CA VAL A 686 -12.50 -19.87 -2.12
C VAL A 686 -11.59 -18.68 -2.45
N GLN A 687 -12.04 -17.79 -3.32
CA GLN A 687 -11.32 -16.56 -3.69
C GLN A 687 -12.29 -15.41 -3.87
N LEU A 688 -11.94 -14.20 -3.41
CA LEU A 688 -12.72 -12.99 -3.61
C LEU A 688 -12.73 -12.60 -5.09
N VAL A 689 -13.91 -12.31 -5.64
CA VAL A 689 -14.09 -11.89 -7.04
C VAL A 689 -14.86 -10.58 -7.17
N GLY A 690 -15.43 -10.07 -6.08
CA GLY A 690 -16.12 -8.79 -6.02
C GLY A 690 -16.40 -8.39 -4.58
N PHE A 691 -16.51 -7.09 -4.33
CA PHE A 691 -17.03 -6.54 -3.08
C PHE A 691 -17.76 -5.22 -3.32
N ALA A 692 -18.65 -4.87 -2.39
CA ALA A 692 -19.34 -3.58 -2.42
C ALA A 692 -19.58 -3.11 -0.98
N ARG A 693 -19.17 -1.88 -0.70
CA ARG A 693 -19.44 -1.20 0.56
C ARG A 693 -20.69 -0.34 0.43
N LEU A 694 -21.66 -0.53 1.30
CA LEU A 694 -22.94 0.18 1.21
C LEU A 694 -23.55 0.47 2.58
N PRO A 695 -24.24 1.62 2.73
CA PRO A 695 -25.04 1.91 3.90
C PRO A 695 -26.32 1.07 3.87
N VAL A 696 -26.65 0.44 5.01
CA VAL A 696 -27.89 -0.33 5.21
C VAL A 696 -28.65 0.27 6.39
N PRO A 697 -29.67 1.11 6.14
CA PRO A 697 -30.50 1.69 7.21
C PRO A 697 -31.15 0.63 8.08
N ALA A 698 -31.55 1.00 9.30
CA ALA A 698 -32.26 0.12 10.22
C ALA A 698 -33.56 -0.41 9.59
N GLY A 699 -33.77 -1.71 9.61
CA GLY A 699 -34.93 -2.39 9.03
C GLY A 699 -34.94 -2.47 7.50
N ALA A 700 -33.96 -1.91 6.81
CA ALA A 700 -33.93 -1.91 5.34
C ALA A 700 -33.35 -3.22 4.77
N THR A 701 -33.84 -3.57 3.59
CA THR A 701 -33.24 -4.57 2.69
C THR A 701 -32.53 -3.84 1.56
N ARG A 702 -31.36 -4.33 1.15
CA ARG A 702 -30.57 -3.79 0.03
C ARG A 702 -30.10 -4.92 -0.84
N THR A 703 -30.18 -4.73 -2.14
CA THR A 703 -29.65 -5.67 -3.14
C THR A 703 -28.49 -5.01 -3.89
N VAL A 704 -27.35 -5.70 -3.90
CA VAL A 704 -26.18 -5.33 -4.69
C VAL A 704 -26.11 -6.23 -5.90
N ARG A 705 -26.00 -5.63 -7.09
CA ARG A 705 -25.75 -6.31 -8.35
C ARG A 705 -24.28 -6.25 -8.71
N PHE A 706 -23.62 -7.39 -8.85
CA PHE A 706 -22.28 -7.54 -9.39
C PHE A 706 -22.37 -7.95 -10.87
N ARG A 707 -21.59 -7.27 -11.73
CA ARG A 707 -21.43 -7.64 -13.14
C ARG A 707 -20.13 -8.41 -13.31
N LEU A 708 -20.20 -9.73 -13.14
CA LEU A 708 -19.06 -10.63 -13.17
C LEU A 708 -18.79 -11.11 -14.60
N GLU A 709 -17.76 -10.57 -15.25
CA GLU A 709 -17.28 -11.13 -16.51
C GLU A 709 -16.75 -12.54 -16.27
N ALA A 710 -17.12 -13.51 -17.12
CA ALA A 710 -16.61 -14.88 -17.01
C ALA A 710 -15.07 -14.93 -17.06
N ALA A 711 -14.44 -14.03 -17.82
CA ALA A 711 -13.00 -13.84 -17.89
C ALA A 711 -12.33 -13.54 -16.52
N ARG A 712 -13.07 -13.02 -15.53
CA ARG A 712 -12.57 -12.80 -14.16
C ARG A 712 -12.23 -14.11 -13.45
N LEU A 713 -12.86 -15.21 -13.85
CA LEU A 713 -12.71 -16.55 -13.28
C LEU A 713 -11.57 -17.35 -13.94
N ALA A 714 -10.88 -16.78 -14.92
CA ALA A 714 -9.75 -17.40 -15.58
C ALA A 714 -8.56 -17.62 -14.65
N ALA A 715 -7.75 -18.62 -14.96
CA ALA A 715 -6.49 -18.92 -14.28
C ALA A 715 -5.43 -19.38 -15.26
N THR A 716 -4.17 -19.38 -14.82
CA THR A 716 -3.06 -19.90 -15.61
C THR A 716 -3.10 -21.43 -15.66
N GLY A 717 -3.31 -21.98 -16.86
CA GLY A 717 -3.42 -23.41 -17.10
C GLY A 717 -2.09 -24.18 -17.01
N VAL A 718 -2.15 -25.50 -17.26
CA VAL A 718 -0.95 -26.37 -17.27
C VAL A 718 0.03 -26.01 -18.38
N ASP A 719 -0.46 -25.37 -19.45
CA ASP A 719 0.33 -24.87 -20.58
C ASP A 719 0.94 -23.47 -20.36
N GLY A 720 0.73 -22.89 -19.15
CA GLY A 720 1.21 -21.55 -18.80
C GLY A 720 0.38 -20.39 -19.37
N LEU A 721 -0.71 -20.69 -20.08
CA LEU A 721 -1.57 -19.65 -20.66
C LEU A 721 -2.71 -19.28 -19.72
N LEU A 722 -3.04 -18.01 -19.65
CA LEU A 722 -4.25 -17.54 -18.96
C LEU A 722 -5.47 -18.02 -19.73
N ALA A 723 -6.33 -18.83 -19.12
CA ALA A 723 -7.48 -19.40 -19.80
C ALA A 723 -8.70 -19.51 -18.87
N LEU A 724 -9.87 -19.37 -19.45
CA LEU A 724 -11.15 -19.74 -18.85
C LEU A 724 -11.55 -21.12 -19.36
N GLU A 725 -11.77 -22.04 -18.43
CA GLU A 725 -12.24 -23.40 -18.70
C GLU A 725 -13.77 -23.47 -18.53
N PRO A 726 -14.49 -24.18 -19.43
CA PRO A 726 -15.87 -24.54 -19.18
C PRO A 726 -16.01 -25.42 -17.94
N GLY A 727 -17.08 -25.26 -17.18
CA GLY A 727 -17.29 -26.03 -15.97
C GLY A 727 -18.23 -25.34 -15.00
N VAL A 728 -18.38 -25.91 -13.81
CA VAL A 728 -19.20 -25.33 -12.74
C VAL A 728 -18.33 -24.46 -11.84
N VAL A 729 -18.81 -23.24 -11.59
CA VAL A 729 -18.31 -22.32 -10.57
C VAL A 729 -19.40 -22.15 -9.53
N VAL A 730 -19.07 -22.20 -8.27
CA VAL A 730 -20.01 -21.88 -7.18
C VAL A 730 -19.70 -20.46 -6.71
N LEU A 731 -20.62 -19.54 -6.95
CA LEU A 731 -20.57 -18.20 -6.39
C LEU A 731 -21.15 -18.23 -5.00
N SER A 732 -20.52 -17.52 -4.06
CA SER A 732 -20.94 -17.51 -2.65
C SER A 732 -20.84 -16.11 -2.08
N SER A 733 -21.71 -15.78 -1.12
CA SER A 733 -21.69 -14.52 -0.42
C SER A 733 -22.00 -14.69 1.06
N GLY A 734 -21.36 -13.87 1.88
CA GLY A 734 -21.49 -13.91 3.32
C GLY A 734 -20.59 -12.91 4.02
N PRO A 735 -20.57 -12.88 5.36
CA PRO A 735 -19.84 -11.88 6.14
C PRO A 735 -18.31 -12.06 6.12
N SER A 736 -17.81 -13.21 5.64
CA SER A 736 -16.36 -13.47 5.57
C SER A 736 -16.04 -14.66 4.66
N ALA A 737 -14.78 -14.88 4.34
CA ALA A 737 -14.31 -16.01 3.52
C ALA A 737 -14.61 -17.40 4.12
N ALA A 738 -14.88 -17.49 5.43
CA ALA A 738 -15.20 -18.75 6.11
C ALA A 738 -16.68 -18.90 6.51
N ASP A 739 -17.47 -17.84 6.35
CA ASP A 739 -18.91 -17.84 6.61
C ASP A 739 -19.65 -17.34 5.36
N LEU A 740 -20.10 -18.30 4.54
CA LEU A 740 -20.69 -18.08 3.22
C LEU A 740 -22.05 -18.79 3.14
N PRO A 741 -23.08 -18.25 3.82
CA PRO A 741 -24.38 -18.90 3.90
C PRO A 741 -25.12 -18.97 2.56
N LEU A 742 -24.80 -18.08 1.61
CA LEU A 742 -25.44 -18.03 0.31
C LEU A 742 -24.56 -18.64 -0.77
N THR A 743 -25.13 -19.50 -1.61
CA THR A 743 -24.42 -20.12 -2.74
C THR A 743 -25.29 -20.20 -3.98
N ALA A 744 -24.70 -19.95 -5.16
CA ALA A 744 -25.33 -20.08 -6.45
C ALA A 744 -24.37 -20.79 -7.42
N PRO A 745 -24.67 -22.01 -7.89
CA PRO A 745 -23.87 -22.66 -8.92
C PRO A 745 -24.17 -22.04 -10.29
N VAL A 746 -23.10 -21.69 -11.01
CA VAL A 746 -23.16 -21.15 -12.39
C VAL A 746 -22.34 -22.04 -13.31
N ARG A 747 -22.93 -22.45 -14.45
CA ARG A 747 -22.23 -23.23 -15.46
C ARG A 747 -21.59 -22.31 -16.50
N ILE A 748 -20.28 -22.35 -16.63
CA ILE A 748 -19.56 -21.71 -17.73
C ILE A 748 -19.65 -22.66 -18.92
N VAL A 749 -20.28 -22.20 -20.02
CA VAL A 749 -20.52 -23.00 -21.21
C VAL A 749 -19.72 -22.50 -22.40
N GLY A 750 -19.36 -23.42 -23.32
CA GLY A 750 -18.55 -23.14 -24.50
C GLY A 750 -17.28 -23.99 -24.53
N SER A 751 -16.29 -23.58 -25.30
CA SER A 751 -14.95 -24.20 -25.34
C SER A 751 -13.94 -23.39 -24.52
N ARG A 752 -12.86 -24.06 -24.08
CA ARG A 752 -11.74 -23.38 -23.42
C ARG A 752 -11.32 -22.14 -24.20
N ARG A 753 -11.19 -21.02 -23.50
CA ARG A 753 -10.81 -19.73 -24.10
C ARG A 753 -9.51 -19.22 -23.49
N VAL A 754 -8.47 -19.13 -24.29
CA VAL A 754 -7.22 -18.45 -23.91
C VAL A 754 -7.47 -16.93 -23.98
N LEU A 755 -7.07 -16.24 -22.93
CA LEU A 755 -7.25 -14.81 -22.80
C LEU A 755 -5.89 -14.10 -22.98
N PRO A 756 -5.84 -13.04 -23.78
CA PRO A 756 -4.61 -12.24 -23.91
C PRO A 756 -4.31 -11.41 -22.65
N ARG A 757 -5.34 -11.10 -21.87
CA ARG A 757 -5.25 -10.26 -20.65
C ARG A 757 -6.34 -10.64 -19.65
N ARG A 758 -6.12 -10.34 -18.36
CA ARG A 758 -7.11 -10.52 -17.30
C ARG A 758 -8.26 -9.51 -17.40
N SER A 759 -9.43 -9.91 -16.91
CA SER A 759 -10.48 -8.98 -16.49
C SER A 759 -10.05 -8.34 -15.16
N LEU A 760 -10.11 -7.01 -15.09
CA LEU A 760 -9.47 -6.25 -13.98
C LEU A 760 -10.43 -5.95 -12.84
N ARG A 761 -11.73 -5.82 -13.10
CA ARG A 761 -12.72 -5.36 -12.12
C ARG A 761 -14.04 -6.12 -12.27
N THR A 762 -14.75 -6.27 -11.15
CA THR A 762 -16.15 -6.68 -11.09
C THR A 762 -16.97 -5.47 -10.63
N PRO A 763 -17.58 -4.72 -11.57
CA PRO A 763 -18.40 -3.57 -11.21
C PRO A 763 -19.59 -3.98 -10.35
N SER A 764 -19.96 -3.15 -9.38
CA SER A 764 -21.14 -3.34 -8.55
C SER A 764 -22.04 -2.11 -8.56
N SER A 765 -23.34 -2.29 -8.34
CA SER A 765 -24.31 -1.22 -8.21
C SER A 765 -25.45 -1.63 -7.28
N LEU A 766 -26.09 -0.67 -6.62
CA LEU A 766 -27.34 -0.92 -5.91
C LEU A 766 -28.47 -1.14 -6.92
N VAL A 767 -29.27 -2.15 -6.68
CA VAL A 767 -30.54 -2.37 -7.38
C VAL A 767 -31.57 -1.43 -6.76
N PRO A 768 -32.27 -0.58 -7.55
CA PRO A 768 -33.30 0.29 -7.02
C PRO A 768 -34.42 -0.53 -6.36
N GLU A 769 -34.91 -0.11 -5.20
CA GLU A 769 -36.11 -0.67 -4.62
C GLU A 769 -37.30 -0.41 -5.57
N GLU A 770 -38.07 -1.47 -5.91
CA GLU A 770 -39.35 -1.23 -6.56
C GLU A 770 -40.23 -0.43 -5.58
N PRO A 771 -40.85 0.69 -6.03
CA PRO A 771 -41.78 1.42 -5.19
C PRO A 771 -42.86 0.47 -4.74
N ALA A 772 -43.08 0.36 -3.42
CA ALA A 772 -44.15 -0.47 -2.87
C ALA A 772 -45.45 -0.20 -3.65
N ALA A 773 -46.05 -1.24 -4.21
CA ALA A 773 -47.32 -1.11 -4.91
C ALA A 773 -48.29 -0.40 -3.98
N VAL A 774 -48.70 0.80 -4.33
CA VAL A 774 -49.75 1.53 -3.61
C VAL A 774 -50.99 0.66 -3.79
N GLU A 775 -51.41 -0.08 -2.77
CA GLU A 775 -52.70 -0.75 -2.76
C GLU A 775 -53.73 0.33 -3.10
N ALA A 776 -54.37 0.17 -4.25
CA ALA A 776 -55.48 1.05 -4.66
C ALA A 776 -56.57 0.86 -3.65
N VAL A 777 -56.77 1.84 -2.77
CA VAL A 777 -57.97 1.91 -1.92
C VAL A 777 -59.14 2.07 -2.85
N GLU A 778 -59.94 1.02 -3.05
CA GLU A 778 -61.20 1.13 -3.75
C GLU A 778 -62.09 2.15 -3.00
N PRO A 779 -62.66 3.12 -3.72
CA PRO A 779 -63.61 4.03 -3.07
C PRO A 779 -64.88 3.26 -2.73
N ALA A 780 -65.35 3.40 -1.46
CA ALA A 780 -66.58 2.80 -0.92
C ALA A 780 -67.85 3.42 -1.54
#